data_34638108cab5014c9d46802170c2a8aa
#
_entry.id   34638108cab5014c9d46802170c2a8aa
#
_cell.length_a   1.000
_cell.length_b   1.000
_cell.length_c   1.000
_cell.angle_alpha   90.00
_cell.angle_beta   90.00
_cell.angle_gamma   90.00
#
_symmetry.space_group_name_H-M   'P 1'
#
loop_
_entity.id
_entity.type
_entity.pdbx_description
1 polymer ?
#
loop_
_entity_poly.entity_id
_entity_poly.type
_entity_poly.pdbx_seq_one_letter_code
_entity_poly.pdbx_strand_id
1 'polypeptide(L)'
;MKRYLYALRYLISIHVLGLILFTAFRLILFLQGYEYLMGEEISVFTRLEAFVRGLWLDNVVACYISILPLVIVSICSLIGYFGKNLYRGIHIFFSVFYVVAFAISAADIPYFAYFFKHINASIFNWFGYTGTTLGLMFGEFSYIVAFVLFLCLSFLFVFLSRILLHRTCRDIQRVSAEKFHWKPELLTLLCSTLLIGVCLFGIRGRMGYNPIKVSAAYYCNNTFLNQLGISPSFNLLRSSLEASKSENREIDLMDEKEAISTVRRELNITDSLPDISPIARKIDNPGQPSRKNVVLVFMESMSAELLGHFGNPEHLTPFLDSIAVRSLCFNRFFSAGTHTNHAIHSVLYSYPALMKRNSMKGAVIPFFAGLPTILQDNGYRTLFFMTHESQYDNMNGYLRTNGFDRIFAQEDYPKDKVVNSFGVQDDFLYQYALPILTETADEGQPFFAVLLSISNHPPYVIPKDFKTHSSTDEHRIVEFADHALKEFIDEAKQQEWFDNTIFVFVGDHGKIVGTPRSDMPLSFNHVPLFIYSPSFIEPLQIEDLGGQVDIAPTVLGLLNIDYTVNGFGVNLLQEKRKAAFFTSDDAIGCVNDSLFYIYKPKENQEWLLSQERAIEKGGNIDNPAVCQELREYAFSMLQTAQYLMSNNLTGKYIGYQPR
;
A
#
# COMPACT_ATOMS: atom_id res chain seq x y z
N MET A 1 -30.74 -36.13 -7.57
CA MET A 1 -30.86 -34.98 -6.66
C MET A 1 -30.55 -35.30 -5.18
N LYS A 2 -31.25 -36.23 -4.47
CA LYS A 2 -31.01 -36.50 -3.05
C LYS A 2 -29.56 -36.90 -2.71
N ARG A 3 -28.93 -37.76 -3.54
CA ARG A 3 -27.50 -38.12 -3.38
C ARG A 3 -26.58 -36.93 -3.48
N TYR A 4 -26.85 -36.02 -4.41
CA TYR A 4 -26.11 -34.76 -4.56
C TYR A 4 -26.23 -33.86 -3.33
N LEU A 5 -27.41 -33.70 -2.75
CA LEU A 5 -27.60 -32.92 -1.54
C LEU A 5 -26.82 -33.50 -0.33
N TYR A 6 -26.71 -34.84 -0.20
CA TYR A 6 -25.83 -35.43 0.82
C TYR A 6 -24.34 -35.14 0.57
N ALA A 7 -23.92 -35.15 -0.68
CA ALA A 7 -22.56 -34.78 -1.04
C ALA A 7 -22.27 -33.30 -0.73
N LEU A 8 -23.19 -32.39 -1.07
CA LEU A 8 -23.06 -30.95 -0.74
C LEU A 8 -23.03 -30.75 0.79
N ARG A 9 -23.90 -31.42 1.55
CA ARG A 9 -23.88 -31.36 3.02
C ARG A 9 -22.49 -31.72 3.55
N TYR A 10 -21.85 -32.74 2.99
CA TYR A 10 -20.50 -33.14 3.38
C TYR A 10 -19.49 -32.01 3.10
N LEU A 11 -19.48 -31.44 1.90
CA LEU A 11 -18.56 -30.34 1.52
C LEU A 11 -18.75 -29.12 2.43
N ILE A 12 -20.00 -28.69 2.65
CA ILE A 12 -20.33 -27.57 3.52
C ILE A 12 -19.92 -27.87 4.98
N SER A 13 -20.16 -29.08 5.47
CA SER A 13 -19.77 -29.44 6.83
C SER A 13 -18.26 -29.43 7.04
N ILE A 14 -17.47 -29.85 6.05
CA ILE A 14 -16.00 -29.78 6.07
C ILE A 14 -15.54 -28.32 6.04
N HIS A 15 -16.14 -27.50 5.17
CA HIS A 15 -15.84 -26.07 5.09
C HIS A 15 -16.07 -25.36 6.44
N VAL A 16 -17.24 -25.56 7.05
CA VAL A 16 -17.58 -25.00 8.36
C VAL A 16 -16.64 -25.52 9.46
N LEU A 17 -16.32 -26.81 9.47
CA LEU A 17 -15.37 -27.39 10.42
C LEU A 17 -13.98 -26.74 10.30
N GLY A 18 -13.51 -26.51 9.07
CA GLY A 18 -12.26 -25.78 8.82
C GLY A 18 -12.27 -24.38 9.41
N LEU A 19 -13.35 -23.62 9.18
CA LEU A 19 -13.50 -22.26 9.72
C LEU A 19 -13.53 -22.23 11.25
N ILE A 20 -14.19 -23.19 11.89
CA ILE A 20 -14.21 -23.32 13.37
C ILE A 20 -12.78 -23.52 13.89
N LEU A 21 -11.98 -24.37 13.25
CA LEU A 21 -10.63 -24.66 13.71
C LEU A 21 -9.66 -23.51 13.43
N PHE A 22 -9.80 -22.79 12.32
CA PHE A 22 -9.06 -21.52 12.11
C PHE A 22 -9.39 -20.50 13.20
N THR A 23 -10.67 -20.38 13.55
CA THR A 23 -11.10 -19.48 14.64
C THR A 23 -10.51 -19.93 16.00
N ALA A 24 -10.35 -21.24 16.23
CA ALA A 24 -9.68 -21.74 17.45
C ALA A 24 -8.21 -21.31 17.51
N PHE A 25 -7.45 -21.41 16.42
CA PHE A 25 -6.07 -20.89 16.36
C PHE A 25 -6.04 -19.39 16.64
N ARG A 26 -6.95 -18.60 16.05
CA ARG A 26 -7.06 -17.16 16.30
C ARG A 26 -7.39 -16.83 17.74
N LEU A 27 -8.26 -17.60 18.38
CA LEU A 27 -8.57 -17.42 19.80
C LEU A 27 -7.34 -17.65 20.69
N ILE A 28 -6.51 -18.64 20.35
CA ILE A 28 -5.26 -18.89 21.08
C ILE A 28 -4.29 -17.72 20.91
N LEU A 29 -4.13 -17.21 19.69
CA LEU A 29 -3.32 -16.02 19.42
C LEU A 29 -3.85 -14.79 20.19
N PHE A 30 -5.18 -14.61 20.24
CA PHE A 30 -5.81 -13.54 21.02
C PHE A 30 -5.50 -13.66 22.52
N LEU A 31 -5.58 -14.87 23.09
CA LEU A 31 -5.28 -15.09 24.50
C LEU A 31 -3.80 -14.87 24.81
N GLN A 32 -2.89 -15.25 23.91
CA GLN A 32 -1.46 -15.04 24.04
C GLN A 32 -1.11 -13.55 23.97
N GLY A 33 -1.71 -12.79 23.04
CA GLY A 33 -1.44 -11.37 22.85
C GLY A 33 -2.38 -10.45 23.64
N TYR A 34 -3.10 -10.97 24.64
CA TYR A 34 -4.06 -10.16 25.40
C TYR A 34 -3.39 -8.98 26.14
N GLU A 35 -2.12 -9.10 26.48
CA GLU A 35 -1.32 -8.06 27.11
C GLU A 35 -1.20 -6.78 26.24
N TYR A 36 -1.23 -6.90 24.89
CA TYR A 36 -1.21 -5.76 23.98
C TYR A 36 -2.50 -4.92 23.98
N LEU A 37 -3.52 -5.37 24.72
CA LEU A 37 -4.79 -4.67 24.89
C LEU A 37 -4.94 -4.06 26.29
N MET A 38 -3.96 -4.29 27.18
CA MET A 38 -4.01 -3.76 28.55
C MET A 38 -3.70 -2.26 28.55
N GLY A 39 -4.55 -1.49 29.21
CA GLY A 39 -4.39 -0.03 29.31
C GLY A 39 -5.09 0.78 28.23
N GLU A 40 -5.69 0.13 27.22
CA GLU A 40 -6.49 0.78 26.21
C GLU A 40 -7.99 0.54 26.42
N GLU A 41 -8.80 1.61 26.33
CA GLU A 41 -10.27 1.53 26.37
C GLU A 41 -10.83 1.04 25.02
N ILE A 42 -10.64 -0.24 24.70
CA ILE A 42 -11.13 -0.83 23.45
C ILE A 42 -12.49 -1.48 23.67
N SER A 43 -13.47 -1.12 22.83
CA SER A 43 -14.82 -1.69 22.91
C SER A 43 -14.82 -3.20 22.61
N VAL A 44 -15.81 -3.93 23.18
CA VAL A 44 -16.00 -5.35 22.87
C VAL A 44 -16.31 -5.56 21.40
N PHE A 45 -17.03 -4.63 20.76
CA PHE A 45 -17.36 -4.71 19.34
C PHE A 45 -16.09 -4.60 18.47
N THR A 46 -15.17 -3.70 18.81
CA THR A 46 -13.88 -3.59 18.12
C THR A 46 -13.08 -4.90 18.22
N ARG A 47 -13.06 -5.55 19.40
CA ARG A 47 -12.39 -6.85 19.57
C ARG A 47 -13.05 -7.95 18.75
N LEU A 48 -14.40 -7.99 18.69
CA LEU A 48 -15.14 -8.98 17.90
C LEU A 48 -14.93 -8.78 16.39
N GLU A 49 -14.79 -7.55 15.94
CA GLU A 49 -14.53 -7.24 14.51
C GLU A 49 -13.24 -7.91 14.01
N ALA A 50 -12.20 -8.03 14.83
CA ALA A 50 -10.99 -8.77 14.46
C ALA A 50 -11.29 -10.24 14.11
N PHE A 51 -12.17 -10.90 14.87
CA PHE A 51 -12.59 -12.27 14.57
C PHE A 51 -13.43 -12.35 13.30
N VAL A 52 -14.31 -11.38 13.07
CA VAL A 52 -15.11 -11.31 11.83
C VAL A 52 -14.22 -11.13 10.61
N ARG A 53 -13.26 -10.23 10.67
CA ARG A 53 -12.26 -9.99 9.62
C ARG A 53 -11.41 -11.22 9.36
N GLY A 54 -10.96 -11.85 10.43
CA GLY A 54 -10.21 -13.08 10.34
C GLY A 54 -11.00 -14.24 9.75
N LEU A 55 -12.24 -14.43 10.19
CA LEU A 55 -13.15 -15.44 9.63
C LEU A 55 -13.39 -15.19 8.12
N TRP A 56 -13.49 -13.93 7.71
CA TRP A 56 -13.62 -13.53 6.31
C TRP A 56 -12.42 -13.99 5.48
N LEU A 57 -11.18 -13.71 5.93
CA LEU A 57 -9.96 -14.14 5.25
C LEU A 57 -9.76 -15.67 5.31
N ASP A 58 -10.12 -16.32 6.41
CA ASP A 58 -10.10 -17.79 6.52
C ASP A 58 -11.09 -18.44 5.55
N ASN A 59 -12.25 -17.80 5.32
CA ASN A 59 -13.22 -18.27 4.33
C ASN A 59 -12.65 -18.25 2.91
N VAL A 60 -11.81 -17.26 2.56
CA VAL A 60 -11.11 -17.23 1.27
C VAL A 60 -10.24 -18.49 1.12
N VAL A 61 -9.45 -18.83 2.14
CA VAL A 61 -8.60 -20.04 2.15
C VAL A 61 -9.47 -21.30 2.03
N ALA A 62 -10.54 -21.38 2.82
CA ALA A 62 -11.47 -22.51 2.78
C ALA A 62 -12.15 -22.66 1.40
N CYS A 63 -12.46 -21.55 0.71
CA CYS A 63 -12.98 -21.56 -0.66
C CYS A 63 -11.92 -22.05 -1.67
N TYR A 64 -10.65 -21.64 -1.55
CA TYR A 64 -9.56 -22.19 -2.38
C TYR A 64 -9.43 -23.71 -2.21
N ILE A 65 -9.54 -24.23 -0.98
CA ILE A 65 -9.48 -25.66 -0.71
C ILE A 65 -10.74 -26.37 -1.23
N SER A 66 -11.92 -25.73 -1.16
CA SER A 66 -13.22 -26.36 -1.46
C SER A 66 -13.57 -26.37 -2.96
N ILE A 67 -13.00 -25.47 -3.78
CA ILE A 67 -13.44 -25.27 -5.18
C ILE A 67 -13.23 -26.54 -6.03
N LEU A 68 -12.08 -27.20 -5.92
CA LEU A 68 -11.79 -28.40 -6.69
C LEU A 68 -12.68 -29.58 -6.29
N PRO A 69 -12.84 -29.92 -4.99
CA PRO A 69 -13.81 -30.92 -4.55
C PRO A 69 -15.26 -30.62 -5.00
N LEU A 70 -15.68 -29.35 -4.95
CA LEU A 70 -17.00 -28.93 -5.39
C LEU A 70 -17.22 -29.19 -6.90
N VAL A 71 -16.25 -28.83 -7.73
CA VAL A 71 -16.30 -29.07 -9.18
C VAL A 71 -16.35 -30.58 -9.47
N ILE A 72 -15.48 -31.38 -8.82
CA ILE A 72 -15.44 -32.83 -9.00
C ILE A 72 -16.77 -33.48 -8.60
N VAL A 73 -17.32 -33.12 -7.41
CA VAL A 73 -18.63 -33.65 -6.96
C VAL A 73 -19.74 -33.24 -7.90
N SER A 74 -19.73 -32.01 -8.41
CA SER A 74 -20.72 -31.51 -9.37
C SER A 74 -20.72 -32.32 -10.66
N ILE A 75 -19.54 -32.51 -11.28
CA ILE A 75 -19.37 -33.29 -12.51
C ILE A 75 -19.80 -34.76 -12.27
N CYS A 76 -19.28 -35.37 -11.21
CA CYS A 76 -19.63 -36.77 -10.89
C CYS A 76 -21.13 -36.94 -10.63
N SER A 77 -21.79 -35.96 -10.01
CA SER A 77 -23.23 -36.00 -9.77
C SER A 77 -24.04 -35.91 -11.06
N LEU A 78 -23.62 -35.10 -12.02
CA LEU A 78 -24.27 -34.95 -13.34
C LEU A 78 -24.20 -36.27 -14.16
N ILE A 79 -23.09 -37.00 -14.06
CA ILE A 79 -22.94 -38.31 -14.73
C ILE A 79 -23.47 -39.46 -13.88
N GLY A 80 -24.11 -39.17 -12.72
CA GLY A 80 -24.71 -40.17 -11.85
C GLY A 80 -23.70 -41.01 -11.06
N TYR A 81 -22.42 -40.62 -10.99
CA TYR A 81 -21.38 -41.34 -10.26
C TYR A 81 -21.27 -40.91 -8.80
N PHE A 82 -21.55 -41.83 -7.89
CA PHE A 82 -21.50 -41.62 -6.43
C PHE A 82 -20.67 -42.70 -5.71
N GLY A 83 -19.55 -43.08 -6.31
CA GLY A 83 -18.67 -44.12 -5.81
C GLY A 83 -18.03 -43.79 -4.45
N LYS A 84 -17.91 -44.75 -3.56
CA LYS A 84 -17.26 -44.57 -2.24
C LYS A 84 -15.82 -44.10 -2.35
N ASN A 85 -15.11 -44.50 -3.40
CA ASN A 85 -13.72 -44.12 -3.62
C ASN A 85 -13.57 -42.61 -3.98
N LEU A 86 -14.55 -42.03 -4.67
CA LEU A 86 -14.61 -40.58 -4.91
C LEU A 86 -14.57 -39.79 -3.60
N TYR A 87 -15.47 -40.12 -2.67
CA TYR A 87 -15.54 -39.40 -1.38
C TYR A 87 -14.33 -39.68 -0.48
N ARG A 88 -13.71 -40.86 -0.57
CA ARG A 88 -12.45 -41.14 0.10
C ARG A 88 -11.31 -40.27 -0.47
N GLY A 89 -11.24 -40.13 -1.78
CA GLY A 89 -10.26 -39.24 -2.44
C GLY A 89 -10.46 -37.78 -2.03
N ILE A 90 -11.71 -37.31 -2.02
CA ILE A 90 -12.06 -35.93 -1.55
C ILE A 90 -11.70 -35.76 -0.07
N HIS A 91 -11.96 -36.76 0.77
CA HIS A 91 -11.59 -36.69 2.18
C HIS A 91 -10.06 -36.60 2.38
N ILE A 92 -9.29 -37.38 1.64
CA ILE A 92 -7.82 -37.30 1.68
C ILE A 92 -7.36 -35.93 1.23
N PHE A 93 -7.93 -35.40 0.14
CA PHE A 93 -7.62 -34.07 -0.34
C PHE A 93 -7.86 -32.99 0.74
N PHE A 94 -9.06 -32.97 1.34
CA PHE A 94 -9.36 -32.05 2.44
C PHE A 94 -8.42 -32.23 3.62
N SER A 95 -8.15 -33.48 4.02
CA SER A 95 -7.24 -33.75 5.14
C SER A 95 -5.84 -33.19 4.89
N VAL A 96 -5.29 -33.37 3.68
CA VAL A 96 -3.95 -32.86 3.33
C VAL A 96 -3.95 -31.32 3.38
N PHE A 97 -4.86 -30.66 2.65
CA PHE A 97 -4.80 -29.20 2.52
C PHE A 97 -5.16 -28.48 3.83
N TYR A 98 -6.14 -28.95 4.60
CA TYR A 98 -6.43 -28.34 5.91
C TYR A 98 -5.34 -28.61 6.94
N VAL A 99 -4.72 -29.80 6.94
CA VAL A 99 -3.60 -30.09 7.85
C VAL A 99 -2.41 -29.17 7.53
N VAL A 100 -2.13 -28.92 6.25
CA VAL A 100 -1.09 -27.94 5.85
C VAL A 100 -1.45 -26.52 6.32
N ALA A 101 -2.71 -26.09 6.13
CA ALA A 101 -3.16 -24.78 6.58
C ALA A 101 -3.12 -24.63 8.12
N PHE A 102 -3.44 -25.72 8.86
CA PHE A 102 -3.32 -25.74 10.32
C PHE A 102 -1.85 -25.75 10.79
N ALA A 103 -0.95 -26.40 10.05
CA ALA A 103 0.48 -26.33 10.33
C ALA A 103 1.01 -24.88 10.23
N ILE A 104 0.58 -24.16 9.20
CA ILE A 104 0.91 -22.75 9.02
C ILE A 104 0.34 -21.91 10.18
N SER A 105 -0.94 -22.13 10.53
CA SER A 105 -1.60 -21.38 11.61
C SER A 105 -0.99 -21.68 12.99
N ALA A 106 -0.55 -22.89 13.24
CA ALA A 106 0.11 -23.26 14.50
C ALA A 106 1.54 -22.70 14.60
N ALA A 107 2.32 -22.80 13.51
CA ALA A 107 3.66 -22.26 13.45
C ALA A 107 3.66 -20.73 13.55
N ASP A 108 2.57 -20.10 13.12
CA ASP A 108 2.39 -18.64 13.16
C ASP A 108 2.30 -18.11 14.62
N ILE A 109 1.78 -18.89 15.56
CA ILE A 109 1.59 -18.46 16.95
C ILE A 109 2.94 -18.04 17.60
N PRO A 110 3.98 -18.91 17.69
CA PRO A 110 5.27 -18.50 18.23
C PRO A 110 6.02 -17.54 17.30
N TYR A 111 5.83 -17.64 15.99
CA TYR A 111 6.43 -16.69 15.04
C TYR A 111 5.91 -15.28 15.30
N PHE A 112 4.61 -15.12 15.49
CA PHE A 112 3.97 -13.84 15.83
C PHE A 112 4.46 -13.29 17.16
N ALA A 113 4.57 -14.13 18.18
CA ALA A 113 5.08 -13.72 19.50
C ALA A 113 6.50 -13.15 19.43
N TYR A 114 7.33 -13.65 18.52
CA TYR A 114 8.71 -13.19 18.36
C TYR A 114 8.84 -11.98 17.43
N PHE A 115 8.15 -11.98 16.29
CA PHE A 115 8.30 -10.97 15.25
C PHE A 115 7.18 -9.92 15.21
N PHE A 116 6.10 -10.11 15.95
CA PHE A 116 4.86 -9.32 15.86
C PHE A 116 4.31 -9.22 14.41
N LYS A 117 4.58 -10.22 13.60
CA LYS A 117 4.19 -10.35 12.19
C LYS A 117 3.80 -11.77 11.88
N HIS A 118 2.85 -11.95 10.95
CA HIS A 118 2.46 -13.27 10.49
C HIS A 118 3.49 -13.91 9.54
N ILE A 119 3.51 -15.24 9.51
CA ILE A 119 4.31 -16.01 8.56
C ILE A 119 4.05 -15.53 7.12
N ASN A 120 5.13 -15.28 6.39
CA ASN A 120 5.12 -14.76 5.03
C ASN A 120 6.20 -15.48 4.18
N ALA A 121 6.39 -15.06 2.93
CA ALA A 121 7.32 -15.70 2.00
C ALA A 121 8.76 -15.82 2.52
N SER A 122 9.21 -14.97 3.44
CA SER A 122 10.56 -15.06 4.00
C SER A 122 10.84 -16.37 4.75
N ILE A 123 9.78 -17.09 5.20
CA ILE A 123 9.92 -18.38 5.86
C ILE A 123 10.64 -19.42 4.97
N PHE A 124 10.51 -19.29 3.65
CA PHE A 124 11.19 -20.22 2.72
C PHE A 124 12.72 -20.11 2.75
N ASN A 125 13.27 -18.97 3.18
CA ASN A 125 14.70 -18.79 3.35
C ASN A 125 15.24 -19.68 4.49
N TRP A 126 14.39 -20.04 5.46
CA TRP A 126 14.77 -20.89 6.59
C TRP A 126 14.97 -22.35 6.21
N PHE A 127 14.41 -22.80 5.09
CA PHE A 127 14.65 -24.15 4.58
C PHE A 127 16.11 -24.40 4.18
N GLY A 128 16.89 -23.34 3.92
CA GLY A 128 18.33 -23.42 3.73
C GLY A 128 19.13 -23.73 5.03
N TYR A 129 18.49 -23.55 6.19
CA TYR A 129 19.11 -23.70 7.53
C TYR A 129 18.36 -24.72 8.39
N THR A 130 17.98 -25.86 7.80
CA THR A 130 17.10 -26.86 8.43
C THR A 130 17.57 -27.34 9.80
N GLY A 131 18.87 -27.52 10.02
CA GLY A 131 19.42 -27.95 11.31
C GLY A 131 19.18 -26.92 12.44
N THR A 132 19.42 -25.65 12.17
CA THR A 132 19.17 -24.57 13.11
C THR A 132 17.68 -24.39 13.37
N THR A 133 16.87 -24.46 12.33
CA THR A 133 15.41 -24.33 12.42
C THR A 133 14.79 -25.44 13.27
N LEU A 134 15.20 -26.69 13.06
CA LEU A 134 14.76 -27.83 13.88
C LEU A 134 15.27 -27.70 15.33
N GLY A 135 16.50 -27.24 15.54
CA GLY A 135 17.04 -26.97 16.87
C GLY A 135 16.20 -25.97 17.65
N LEU A 136 15.77 -24.88 17.00
CA LEU A 136 14.87 -23.88 17.60
C LEU A 136 13.48 -24.47 17.89
N MET A 137 12.91 -25.21 16.94
CA MET A 137 11.57 -25.81 17.11
C MET A 137 11.47 -26.78 18.28
N PHE A 138 12.52 -27.50 18.61
CA PHE A 138 12.53 -28.46 19.72
C PHE A 138 13.22 -27.93 20.98
N GLY A 139 13.94 -26.81 20.88
CA GLY A 139 14.61 -26.17 22.02
C GLY A 139 13.73 -25.20 22.82
N GLU A 140 12.74 -24.60 22.19
CA GLU A 140 11.87 -23.59 22.80
C GLU A 140 10.49 -24.18 23.16
N PHE A 141 10.06 -23.99 24.42
CA PHE A 141 8.79 -24.55 24.92
C PHE A 141 7.57 -24.06 24.15
N SER A 142 7.56 -22.82 23.70
CA SER A 142 6.46 -22.23 22.91
C SER A 142 6.22 -22.96 21.57
N TYR A 143 7.28 -23.37 20.89
CA TYR A 143 7.18 -24.16 19.66
C TYR A 143 6.69 -25.58 19.91
N ILE A 144 7.07 -26.19 21.03
CA ILE A 144 6.58 -27.52 21.42
C ILE A 144 5.07 -27.46 21.69
N VAL A 145 4.59 -26.43 22.39
CA VAL A 145 3.16 -26.22 22.65
C VAL A 145 2.40 -26.02 21.33
N ALA A 146 2.90 -25.19 20.43
CA ALA A 146 2.29 -24.98 19.11
C ALA A 146 2.26 -26.28 18.27
N PHE A 147 3.30 -27.11 18.35
CA PHE A 147 3.34 -28.39 17.65
C PHE A 147 2.33 -29.39 18.23
N VAL A 148 2.19 -29.48 19.54
CA VAL A 148 1.17 -30.32 20.19
C VAL A 148 -0.24 -29.84 19.81
N LEU A 149 -0.48 -28.54 19.84
CA LEU A 149 -1.73 -27.94 19.41
C LEU A 149 -2.06 -28.27 17.95
N PHE A 150 -1.08 -28.16 17.05
CA PHE A 150 -1.20 -28.58 15.66
C PHE A 150 -1.66 -30.05 15.54
N LEU A 151 -1.00 -30.97 16.26
CA LEU A 151 -1.34 -32.38 16.23
C LEU A 151 -2.75 -32.64 16.76
N CYS A 152 -3.13 -32.02 17.87
CA CYS A 152 -4.46 -32.16 18.46
C CYS A 152 -5.59 -31.67 17.54
N LEU A 153 -5.45 -30.46 16.99
CA LEU A 153 -6.48 -29.88 16.11
C LEU A 153 -6.54 -30.58 14.75
N SER A 154 -5.40 -30.99 14.20
CA SER A 154 -5.33 -31.76 12.96
C SER A 154 -5.96 -33.14 13.15
N PHE A 155 -5.66 -33.84 14.25
CA PHE A 155 -6.29 -35.11 14.59
C PHE A 155 -7.81 -34.94 14.75
N LEU A 156 -8.24 -33.91 15.48
CA LEU A 156 -9.66 -33.60 15.65
C LEU A 156 -10.36 -33.39 14.31
N PHE A 157 -9.74 -32.62 13.41
CA PHE A 157 -10.25 -32.38 12.06
C PHE A 157 -10.41 -33.69 11.27
N VAL A 158 -9.34 -34.48 11.19
CA VAL A 158 -9.35 -35.75 10.45
C VAL A 158 -10.34 -36.74 11.04
N PHE A 159 -10.44 -36.79 12.36
CA PHE A 159 -11.41 -37.67 13.07
C PHE A 159 -12.85 -37.25 12.76
N LEU A 160 -13.21 -35.99 12.95
CA LEU A 160 -14.56 -35.49 12.69
C LEU A 160 -14.93 -35.57 11.21
N SER A 161 -14.03 -35.22 10.32
CA SER A 161 -14.24 -35.30 8.87
C SER A 161 -14.44 -36.75 8.42
N ARG A 162 -13.76 -37.72 9.05
CA ARG A 162 -13.97 -39.15 8.80
C ARG A 162 -15.35 -39.63 9.25
N ILE A 163 -15.85 -39.13 10.38
CA ILE A 163 -17.22 -39.41 10.84
C ILE A 163 -18.23 -38.85 9.81
N LEU A 164 -18.03 -37.62 9.35
CA LEU A 164 -18.87 -37.00 8.32
C LEU A 164 -18.84 -37.80 7.02
N LEU A 165 -17.67 -38.25 6.59
CA LEU A 165 -17.50 -39.11 5.42
C LEU A 165 -18.33 -40.40 5.54
N HIS A 166 -18.21 -41.13 6.69
CA HIS A 166 -18.92 -42.36 6.89
C HIS A 166 -20.46 -42.18 6.89
N ARG A 167 -20.94 -41.11 7.54
CA ARG A 167 -22.37 -40.73 7.51
C ARG A 167 -22.83 -40.44 6.08
N THR A 168 -22.08 -39.63 5.34
CA THR A 168 -22.40 -39.25 3.95
C THR A 168 -22.43 -40.48 3.02
N CYS A 169 -21.41 -41.34 3.09
CA CYS A 169 -21.39 -42.56 2.29
C CYS A 169 -22.58 -43.48 2.60
N ARG A 170 -22.96 -43.60 3.87
CA ARG A 170 -24.13 -44.39 4.30
C ARG A 170 -25.42 -43.78 3.74
N ASP A 171 -25.60 -42.48 3.87
CA ASP A 171 -26.80 -41.77 3.41
C ASP A 171 -26.97 -41.87 1.89
N ILE A 172 -25.86 -41.71 1.14
CA ILE A 172 -25.86 -41.88 -0.32
C ILE A 172 -26.23 -43.31 -0.75
N GLN A 173 -25.72 -44.33 -0.04
CA GLN A 173 -26.01 -45.74 -0.36
C GLN A 173 -27.46 -46.12 -0.06
N ARG A 174 -28.11 -45.47 0.92
CA ARG A 174 -29.53 -45.73 1.27
C ARG A 174 -30.51 -45.19 0.22
N VAL A 175 -30.06 -44.23 -0.62
CA VAL A 175 -30.92 -43.71 -1.68
C VAL A 175 -30.76 -44.58 -2.91
N SER A 176 -31.87 -45.19 -3.39
CA SER A 176 -31.90 -45.99 -4.62
C SER A 176 -31.41 -45.19 -5.81
N ALA A 177 -30.78 -45.85 -6.78
CA ALA A 177 -30.41 -45.19 -8.05
C ALA A 177 -31.71 -44.84 -8.80
N GLU A 178 -31.94 -43.54 -8.96
CA GLU A 178 -33.04 -43.02 -9.77
C GLU A 178 -32.65 -43.17 -11.25
N LYS A 179 -33.62 -43.53 -12.12
CA LYS A 179 -33.42 -43.49 -13.57
C LYS A 179 -33.18 -42.03 -13.99
N PHE A 180 -32.38 -41.84 -15.03
CA PHE A 180 -32.12 -40.49 -15.57
C PHE A 180 -33.42 -39.77 -15.92
N HIS A 181 -33.64 -38.59 -15.33
CA HIS A 181 -34.73 -37.68 -15.62
C HIS A 181 -34.14 -36.27 -15.82
N TRP A 182 -34.42 -35.62 -16.93
CA TRP A 182 -33.82 -34.33 -17.28
C TRP A 182 -34.09 -33.21 -16.27
N LYS A 183 -35.23 -33.20 -15.57
CA LYS A 183 -35.58 -32.15 -14.58
C LYS A 183 -34.67 -32.15 -13.35
N PRO A 184 -34.42 -33.26 -12.63
CA PRO A 184 -33.49 -33.29 -11.50
C PRO A 184 -32.02 -33.06 -11.93
N GLU A 185 -31.64 -33.47 -13.14
CA GLU A 185 -30.27 -33.22 -13.65
C GLU A 185 -30.07 -31.73 -13.99
N LEU A 186 -31.05 -31.08 -14.61
CA LEU A 186 -31.02 -29.64 -14.83
C LEU A 186 -30.94 -28.87 -13.50
N LEU A 187 -31.71 -29.28 -12.49
CA LEU A 187 -31.63 -28.65 -11.17
C LEU A 187 -30.28 -28.89 -10.51
N THR A 188 -29.66 -30.05 -10.65
CA THR A 188 -28.29 -30.34 -10.17
C THR A 188 -27.28 -29.45 -10.87
N LEU A 189 -27.40 -29.25 -12.17
CA LEU A 189 -26.53 -28.35 -12.94
C LEU A 189 -26.67 -26.90 -12.45
N LEU A 190 -27.90 -26.40 -12.31
CA LEU A 190 -28.16 -25.04 -11.84
C LEU A 190 -27.61 -24.81 -10.43
N CYS A 191 -27.87 -25.75 -9.48
CA CYS A 191 -27.33 -25.67 -8.13
C CYS A 191 -25.79 -25.73 -8.11
N SER A 192 -25.18 -26.59 -8.94
CA SER A 192 -23.74 -26.71 -9.05
C SER A 192 -23.11 -25.41 -9.57
N THR A 193 -23.68 -24.85 -10.65
CA THR A 193 -23.21 -23.58 -11.24
C THR A 193 -23.30 -22.43 -10.22
N LEU A 194 -24.43 -22.35 -9.51
CA LEU A 194 -24.62 -21.34 -8.46
C LEU A 194 -23.59 -21.51 -7.34
N LEU A 195 -23.39 -22.72 -6.83
CA LEU A 195 -22.46 -22.98 -5.73
C LEU A 195 -20.99 -22.77 -6.14
N ILE A 196 -20.62 -23.13 -7.38
CA ILE A 196 -19.30 -22.82 -7.92
C ILE A 196 -19.13 -21.30 -8.01
N GLY A 197 -20.15 -20.58 -8.49
CA GLY A 197 -20.16 -19.11 -8.52
C GLY A 197 -20.02 -18.49 -7.14
N VAL A 198 -20.74 -18.99 -6.14
CA VAL A 198 -20.60 -18.55 -4.73
C VAL A 198 -19.21 -18.85 -4.19
N CYS A 199 -18.63 -20.00 -4.49
CA CYS A 199 -17.29 -20.36 -4.06
C CYS A 199 -16.22 -19.47 -4.74
N LEU A 200 -16.34 -19.18 -6.02
CA LEU A 200 -15.47 -18.24 -6.74
C LEU A 200 -15.61 -16.82 -6.18
N PHE A 201 -16.82 -16.42 -5.84
CA PHE A 201 -17.04 -15.15 -5.14
C PHE A 201 -16.40 -15.16 -3.74
N GLY A 202 -16.47 -16.28 -3.02
CA GLY A 202 -15.76 -16.48 -1.75
C GLY A 202 -14.23 -16.36 -1.90
N ILE A 203 -13.65 -16.87 -2.99
CA ILE A 203 -12.23 -16.69 -3.33
C ILE A 203 -11.90 -15.21 -3.62
N ARG A 204 -12.77 -14.51 -4.36
CA ARG A 204 -12.62 -13.07 -4.60
C ARG A 204 -12.74 -12.26 -3.31
N GLY A 205 -13.57 -12.70 -2.38
CA GLY A 205 -13.75 -12.21 -1.03
C GLY A 205 -14.62 -10.95 -0.87
N ARG A 206 -14.84 -10.14 -1.92
CA ARG A 206 -15.62 -8.89 -1.85
C ARG A 206 -16.23 -8.49 -3.19
N MET A 207 -17.21 -7.55 -3.16
CA MET A 207 -17.89 -7.04 -4.35
C MET A 207 -17.16 -5.89 -5.05
N GLY A 208 -16.16 -5.26 -4.41
CA GLY A 208 -15.44 -4.13 -4.97
C GLY A 208 -14.64 -4.45 -6.23
N TYR A 209 -14.03 -3.43 -6.84
CA TYR A 209 -13.21 -3.59 -8.06
C TYR A 209 -12.00 -4.51 -7.81
N ASN A 210 -11.37 -4.38 -6.66
CA ASN A 210 -10.22 -5.21 -6.29
C ASN A 210 -10.64 -6.47 -5.53
N PRO A 211 -9.97 -7.62 -5.75
CA PRO A 211 -10.09 -8.78 -4.85
C PRO A 211 -9.64 -8.40 -3.44
N ILE A 212 -10.11 -9.17 -2.45
CA ILE A 212 -9.71 -8.98 -1.05
C ILE A 212 -8.18 -9.08 -0.89
N LYS A 213 -7.63 -8.19 -0.08
CA LYS A 213 -6.21 -8.14 0.29
C LYS A 213 -6.05 -8.29 1.80
N VAL A 214 -4.81 -8.48 2.26
CA VAL A 214 -4.49 -8.55 3.69
C VAL A 214 -4.92 -7.28 4.43
N SER A 215 -4.87 -6.12 3.74
CA SER A 215 -5.34 -4.84 4.28
C SER A 215 -6.82 -4.79 4.66
N ALA A 216 -7.64 -5.76 4.25
CA ALA A 216 -9.01 -5.90 4.75
C ALA A 216 -9.08 -6.18 6.27
N ALA A 217 -8.00 -6.66 6.87
CA ALA A 217 -7.88 -6.86 8.31
C ALA A 217 -7.66 -5.55 9.09
N TYR A 218 -7.21 -4.48 8.43
CA TYR A 218 -6.91 -3.19 9.07
C TYR A 218 -8.16 -2.32 9.16
N TYR A 219 -8.69 -2.13 10.37
CA TYR A 219 -9.96 -1.44 10.61
C TYR A 219 -9.94 -0.50 11.83
N CYS A 220 -8.91 -0.56 12.67
CA CYS A 220 -8.77 0.28 13.86
C CYS A 220 -7.31 0.69 14.07
N ASN A 221 -7.07 1.55 15.06
CA ASN A 221 -5.73 2.05 15.36
C ASN A 221 -4.91 1.08 16.21
N ASN A 222 -5.53 0.08 16.85
CA ASN A 222 -4.82 -0.93 17.59
C ASN A 222 -4.18 -1.96 16.65
N THR A 223 -2.86 -1.97 16.61
CA THR A 223 -2.08 -2.81 15.69
C THR A 223 -2.29 -4.30 15.94
N PHE A 224 -2.37 -4.74 17.20
CA PHE A 224 -2.59 -6.15 17.52
C PHE A 224 -3.94 -6.66 16.98
N LEU A 225 -5.02 -5.88 17.12
CA LEU A 225 -6.33 -6.26 16.60
C LEU A 225 -6.36 -6.31 15.07
N ASN A 226 -5.65 -5.41 14.39
CA ASN A 226 -5.49 -5.47 12.94
C ASN A 226 -4.74 -6.74 12.52
N GLN A 227 -3.65 -7.08 13.22
CA GLN A 227 -2.91 -8.32 12.97
C GLN A 227 -3.78 -9.56 13.28
N LEU A 228 -4.51 -9.57 14.39
CA LEU A 228 -5.40 -10.69 14.75
C LEU A 228 -6.46 -10.99 13.67
N GLY A 229 -6.86 -9.97 12.90
CA GLY A 229 -7.76 -10.09 11.75
C GLY A 229 -7.13 -10.77 10.52
N ILE A 230 -5.81 -10.99 10.48
CA ILE A 230 -5.13 -11.63 9.35
C ILE A 230 -5.24 -13.16 9.46
N SER A 231 -5.42 -13.82 8.32
CA SER A 231 -5.30 -15.28 8.21
C SER A 231 -3.86 -15.64 7.83
N PRO A 232 -3.11 -16.40 8.65
CA PRO A 232 -1.72 -16.77 8.35
C PRO A 232 -1.55 -17.48 7.00
N SER A 233 -2.45 -18.41 6.68
CA SER A 233 -2.43 -19.15 5.40
C SER A 233 -2.69 -18.22 4.20
N PHE A 234 -3.62 -17.26 4.34
CA PHE A 234 -3.86 -16.26 3.29
C PHE A 234 -2.67 -15.33 3.14
N ASN A 235 -2.07 -14.89 4.25
CA ASN A 235 -0.88 -14.03 4.25
C ASN A 235 0.31 -14.71 3.55
N LEU A 236 0.59 -15.97 3.89
CA LEU A 236 1.66 -16.74 3.26
C LEU A 236 1.42 -16.90 1.74
N LEU A 237 0.18 -17.24 1.33
CA LEU A 237 -0.18 -17.36 -0.08
C LEU A 237 0.04 -16.03 -0.83
N ARG A 238 -0.49 -14.92 -0.29
CA ARG A 238 -0.38 -13.61 -0.93
C ARG A 238 1.05 -13.10 -0.98
N SER A 239 1.79 -13.22 0.11
CA SER A 239 3.20 -12.79 0.16
C SER A 239 4.08 -13.61 -0.78
N SER A 240 3.82 -14.91 -0.93
CA SER A 240 4.56 -15.77 -1.88
C SER A 240 4.29 -15.37 -3.33
N LEU A 241 3.03 -15.04 -3.66
CA LEU A 241 2.67 -14.53 -4.98
C LEU A 241 3.32 -13.17 -5.27
N GLU A 242 3.35 -12.27 -4.28
CA GLU A 242 4.03 -10.97 -4.43
C GLU A 242 5.56 -11.14 -4.56
N ALA A 243 6.18 -11.98 -3.74
CA ALA A 243 7.62 -12.24 -3.81
C ALA A 243 8.07 -12.88 -5.14
N SER A 244 7.17 -13.62 -5.81
CA SER A 244 7.47 -14.25 -7.10
C SER A 244 7.45 -13.29 -8.29
N LYS A 245 6.91 -12.08 -8.13
CA LYS A 245 6.84 -11.09 -9.21
C LYS A 245 8.21 -10.54 -9.53
N SER A 246 8.53 -10.44 -10.82
CA SER A 246 9.81 -9.90 -11.31
C SER A 246 10.04 -8.44 -10.91
N GLU A 247 8.96 -7.67 -10.75
CA GLU A 247 8.97 -6.26 -10.35
C GLU A 247 9.47 -6.03 -8.91
N ASN A 248 9.40 -7.04 -8.06
CA ASN A 248 9.84 -6.99 -6.67
C ASN A 248 11.28 -7.51 -6.46
N ARG A 249 11.97 -7.88 -7.54
CA ARG A 249 13.38 -8.28 -7.46
C ARG A 249 14.26 -7.05 -7.29
N GLU A 250 15.28 -7.20 -6.47
CA GLU A 250 16.31 -6.19 -6.30
C GLU A 250 17.12 -6.04 -7.59
N ILE A 251 17.54 -4.79 -7.84
CA ILE A 251 18.40 -4.44 -8.96
C ILE A 251 19.78 -4.18 -8.36
N ASP A 252 20.78 -4.93 -8.84
CA ASP A 252 22.17 -4.72 -8.46
C ASP A 252 22.75 -3.56 -9.28
N LEU A 253 22.92 -2.41 -8.63
CA LEU A 253 23.39 -1.18 -9.27
C LEU A 253 24.86 -0.90 -8.91
N MET A 254 25.27 -1.16 -7.67
CA MET A 254 26.61 -0.94 -7.16
C MET A 254 26.81 -1.65 -5.81
N ASP A 255 28.07 -1.73 -5.34
CA ASP A 255 28.38 -2.31 -4.01
C ASP A 255 27.62 -1.57 -2.89
N GLU A 256 27.00 -2.32 -1.99
CA GLU A 256 26.16 -1.79 -0.92
C GLU A 256 26.91 -0.85 0.04
N LYS A 257 28.16 -1.18 0.37
CA LYS A 257 28.97 -0.36 1.31
C LYS A 257 29.40 0.94 0.63
N GLU A 258 29.74 0.86 -0.64
CA GLU A 258 30.05 2.03 -1.45
C GLU A 258 28.82 2.93 -1.59
N ALA A 259 27.65 2.36 -1.88
CA ALA A 259 26.38 3.08 -1.94
C ALA A 259 26.08 3.83 -0.63
N ILE A 260 26.15 3.15 0.51
CA ILE A 260 25.91 3.74 1.83
C ILE A 260 26.91 4.87 2.11
N SER A 261 28.20 4.66 1.79
CA SER A 261 29.22 5.68 2.04
C SER A 261 28.99 6.94 1.18
N THR A 262 28.57 6.76 -0.06
CA THR A 262 28.21 7.86 -0.98
C THR A 262 26.98 8.59 -0.49
N VAL A 263 25.89 7.89 -0.10
CA VAL A 263 24.69 8.53 0.47
C VAL A 263 25.05 9.34 1.73
N ARG A 264 25.88 8.80 2.63
CA ARG A 264 26.32 9.56 3.81
C ARG A 264 27.04 10.85 3.44
N ARG A 265 27.92 10.80 2.45
CA ARG A 265 28.63 11.98 1.94
C ARG A 265 27.67 12.99 1.34
N GLU A 266 26.76 12.55 0.46
CA GLU A 266 25.83 13.43 -0.26
C GLU A 266 24.75 14.05 0.65
N LEU A 267 24.40 13.39 1.77
CA LEU A 267 23.48 13.89 2.78
C LEU A 267 24.20 14.52 4.00
N ASN A 268 25.51 14.77 3.90
CA ASN A 268 26.35 15.37 4.97
C ASN A 268 26.18 14.69 6.33
N ILE A 269 26.04 13.34 6.36
CA ILE A 269 25.82 12.59 7.60
C ILE A 269 27.16 12.36 8.30
N THR A 270 27.46 13.17 9.30
CA THR A 270 28.64 13.03 10.17
C THR A 270 28.37 12.04 11.31
N ASP A 271 27.23 12.22 11.99
CA ASP A 271 26.82 11.44 13.14
C ASP A 271 25.56 10.60 12.81
N SER A 272 25.76 9.34 12.46
CA SER A 272 24.66 8.42 12.23
C SER A 272 24.21 7.74 13.50
N LEU A 273 22.99 7.24 13.51
CA LEU A 273 22.41 6.39 14.56
C LEU A 273 22.46 4.93 14.09
N PRO A 274 23.60 4.24 14.22
CA PRO A 274 23.82 2.93 13.60
C PRO A 274 22.88 1.85 14.16
N ASP A 275 22.38 2.03 15.38
CA ASP A 275 21.37 1.13 15.98
C ASP A 275 20.02 1.19 15.26
N ILE A 276 19.77 2.25 14.46
CA ILE A 276 18.58 2.40 13.64
C ILE A 276 18.89 2.00 12.19
N SER A 277 19.81 2.72 11.58
CA SER A 277 20.29 2.44 10.22
C SER A 277 21.58 3.22 9.94
N PRO A 278 22.35 2.84 8.89
CA PRO A 278 23.59 3.55 8.54
C PRO A 278 23.40 5.01 8.10
N ILE A 279 22.16 5.42 7.73
CA ILE A 279 21.85 6.80 7.31
C ILE A 279 20.92 7.55 8.28
N ALA A 280 20.46 6.88 9.33
CA ALA A 280 19.62 7.53 10.34
C ALA A 280 20.39 8.61 11.09
N ARG A 281 19.77 9.76 11.29
CA ARG A 281 20.38 10.92 11.95
C ARG A 281 19.34 11.75 12.70
N LYS A 282 19.79 12.48 13.71
CA LYS A 282 18.96 13.44 14.43
C LYS A 282 18.99 14.78 13.71
N ILE A 283 17.84 15.40 13.57
CA ILE A 283 17.67 16.76 13.08
C ILE A 283 17.14 17.61 14.22
N ASP A 284 17.91 18.61 14.61
CA ASP A 284 17.55 19.59 15.60
C ASP A 284 17.19 20.90 14.86
N ASN A 285 15.97 21.37 15.01
CA ASN A 285 15.49 22.61 14.42
C ASN A 285 15.55 23.74 15.47
N PRO A 286 16.13 24.89 15.15
CA PRO A 286 16.23 25.99 16.10
C PRO A 286 14.86 26.66 16.29
N GLY A 287 14.41 26.78 17.53
CA GLY A 287 13.18 27.51 17.88
C GLY A 287 12.13 26.65 18.55
N GLN A 288 10.99 27.27 18.82
CA GLN A 288 9.84 26.56 19.43
C GLN A 288 9.04 25.85 18.33
N PRO A 289 8.59 24.61 18.57
CA PRO A 289 7.71 23.90 17.62
C PRO A 289 6.45 24.71 17.32
N SER A 290 6.18 24.88 16.05
CA SER A 290 4.94 25.49 15.58
C SER A 290 3.81 24.44 15.57
N ARG A 291 2.64 24.79 16.13
CA ARG A 291 1.46 23.93 16.14
C ARG A 291 0.50 24.25 14.97
N LYS A 292 1.04 24.57 13.82
CA LYS A 292 0.23 24.84 12.63
C LYS A 292 -0.31 23.53 12.03
N ASN A 293 -1.53 23.57 11.54
CA ASN A 293 -2.07 22.48 10.74
C ASN A 293 -1.30 22.33 9.43
N VAL A 294 -1.31 21.13 8.87
CA VAL A 294 -0.73 20.84 7.55
C VAL A 294 -1.78 20.16 6.68
N VAL A 295 -2.06 20.72 5.52
CA VAL A 295 -2.89 20.11 4.47
C VAL A 295 -2.01 19.86 3.26
N LEU A 296 -1.78 18.58 2.94
CA LEU A 296 -1.01 18.14 1.78
C LEU A 296 -1.97 17.62 0.71
N VAL A 297 -1.93 18.24 -0.47
CA VAL A 297 -2.74 17.86 -1.62
C VAL A 297 -1.83 17.21 -2.66
N PHE A 298 -2.04 15.91 -2.91
CA PHE A 298 -1.51 15.26 -4.08
C PHE A 298 -2.40 15.57 -5.28
N MET A 299 -1.81 16.21 -6.28
CA MET A 299 -2.50 16.55 -7.53
C MET A 299 -2.19 15.46 -8.56
N GLU A 300 -3.20 14.65 -8.88
CA GLU A 300 -3.09 13.52 -9.82
C GLU A 300 -2.56 13.94 -11.18
N SER A 301 -1.49 13.27 -11.62
CA SER A 301 -0.90 13.42 -12.97
C SER A 301 -0.62 14.87 -13.39
N MET A 302 -0.25 15.74 -12.42
CA MET A 302 -0.06 17.16 -12.64
C MET A 302 1.40 17.46 -13.01
N SER A 303 1.72 17.51 -14.32
CA SER A 303 3.00 17.99 -14.83
C SER A 303 3.14 19.49 -14.63
N ALA A 304 4.33 19.98 -14.34
CA ALA A 304 4.63 21.41 -14.30
C ALA A 304 4.29 22.08 -15.65
N GLU A 305 4.57 21.41 -16.77
CA GLU A 305 4.29 21.90 -18.14
C GLU A 305 2.79 22.10 -18.46
N LEU A 306 1.87 21.69 -17.60
CA LEU A 306 0.44 22.00 -17.73
C LEU A 306 0.06 23.36 -17.16
N LEU A 307 0.93 23.95 -16.31
CA LEU A 307 0.64 25.20 -15.62
C LEU A 307 1.11 26.42 -16.41
N GLY A 308 0.32 27.48 -16.41
CA GLY A 308 0.67 28.76 -17.01
C GLY A 308 1.93 29.38 -16.37
N HIS A 309 2.12 29.17 -15.05
CA HIS A 309 3.32 29.58 -14.32
C HIS A 309 4.63 29.04 -14.94
N PHE A 310 4.60 27.81 -15.45
CA PHE A 310 5.75 27.17 -16.13
C PHE A 310 5.73 27.35 -17.65
N GLY A 311 4.90 28.26 -18.16
CA GLY A 311 4.92 28.69 -19.57
C GLY A 311 3.88 28.01 -20.46
N ASN A 312 2.90 27.29 -19.94
CA ASN A 312 1.80 26.77 -20.74
C ASN A 312 0.89 27.91 -21.23
N PRO A 313 0.71 28.08 -22.56
CA PRO A 313 -0.05 29.20 -23.10
C PRO A 313 -1.57 28.99 -23.04
N GLU A 314 -2.05 27.78 -22.66
CA GLU A 314 -3.46 27.42 -22.71
C GLU A 314 -4.25 27.86 -21.47
N HIS A 315 -3.58 28.41 -20.45
CA HIS A 315 -4.23 28.89 -19.22
C HIS A 315 -5.14 27.87 -18.53
N LEU A 316 -4.71 26.61 -18.44
CA LEU A 316 -5.49 25.50 -17.88
C LEU A 316 -5.65 25.59 -16.36
N THR A 317 -4.74 26.30 -15.66
CA THR A 317 -4.60 26.26 -14.20
C THR A 317 -4.54 27.65 -13.55
N PRO A 318 -5.52 28.54 -13.82
CA PRO A 318 -5.47 29.92 -13.33
C PRO A 318 -5.40 30.04 -11.80
N PHE A 319 -5.97 29.09 -11.07
CA PHE A 319 -5.91 29.08 -9.60
C PHE A 319 -4.50 28.69 -9.12
N LEU A 320 -3.94 27.58 -9.60
CA LEU A 320 -2.58 27.15 -9.25
C LEU A 320 -1.53 28.17 -9.64
N ASP A 321 -1.68 28.81 -10.81
CA ASP A 321 -0.81 29.93 -11.23
C ASP A 321 -0.85 31.10 -10.23
N SER A 322 -2.05 31.38 -9.67
CA SER A 322 -2.21 32.39 -8.64
C SER A 322 -1.64 31.99 -7.29
N ILE A 323 -1.61 30.69 -6.96
CA ILE A 323 -0.96 30.16 -5.76
C ILE A 323 0.56 30.20 -5.90
N ALA A 324 1.10 29.83 -7.06
CA ALA A 324 2.54 29.81 -7.33
C ALA A 324 3.24 31.12 -6.98
N VAL A 325 2.61 32.27 -7.29
CA VAL A 325 3.18 33.60 -7.00
C VAL A 325 2.99 34.06 -5.54
N ARG A 326 2.23 33.32 -4.73
CA ARG A 326 1.94 33.63 -3.31
C ARG A 326 2.49 32.61 -2.33
N SER A 327 3.36 31.71 -2.78
CA SER A 327 3.89 30.58 -2.01
C SER A 327 5.42 30.50 -2.09
N LEU A 328 6.01 29.59 -1.33
CA LEU A 328 7.30 29.03 -1.70
C LEU A 328 7.05 28.16 -2.93
N CYS A 329 7.52 28.63 -4.07
CA CYS A 329 7.35 27.96 -5.35
C CYS A 329 8.69 27.38 -5.78
N PHE A 330 8.74 26.05 -5.94
CA PHE A 330 9.95 25.33 -6.36
C PHE A 330 9.88 25.11 -7.87
N ASN A 331 10.65 25.89 -8.62
CA ASN A 331 10.60 25.88 -10.09
C ASN A 331 11.23 24.64 -10.72
N ARG A 332 12.06 23.90 -9.98
CA ARG A 332 12.78 22.71 -10.47
C ARG A 332 12.58 21.54 -9.51
N PHE A 333 11.34 21.06 -9.45
CA PHE A 333 10.95 20.01 -8.52
C PHE A 333 10.50 18.74 -9.25
N PHE A 334 10.97 17.57 -8.78
CA PHE A 334 10.80 16.31 -9.48
C PHE A 334 10.09 15.26 -8.62
N SER A 335 9.13 14.55 -9.24
CA SER A 335 8.50 13.36 -8.63
C SER A 335 9.54 12.23 -8.54
N ALA A 336 9.38 11.37 -7.54
CA ALA A 336 10.26 10.22 -7.35
C ALA A 336 10.06 9.12 -8.40
N GLY A 337 8.88 9.06 -9.00
CA GLY A 337 8.54 8.08 -10.02
C GLY A 337 7.29 8.47 -10.79
N THR A 338 6.72 7.51 -11.51
CA THR A 338 5.62 7.73 -12.47
C THR A 338 4.28 7.13 -12.01
N HIS A 339 4.13 6.85 -10.72
CA HIS A 339 2.92 6.28 -10.13
C HIS A 339 2.60 6.93 -8.79
N THR A 340 1.33 7.07 -8.46
CA THR A 340 0.83 7.64 -7.20
C THR A 340 1.42 6.95 -5.96
N ASN A 341 1.61 5.61 -5.99
CA ASN A 341 2.25 4.89 -4.89
C ASN A 341 3.72 5.29 -4.66
N HIS A 342 4.43 5.71 -5.69
CA HIS A 342 5.80 6.25 -5.59
C HIS A 342 5.80 7.58 -4.86
N ALA A 343 4.87 8.47 -5.23
CA ALA A 343 4.73 9.78 -4.60
C ALA A 343 4.34 9.67 -3.11
N ILE A 344 3.34 8.86 -2.78
CA ILE A 344 2.94 8.62 -1.37
C ILE A 344 4.14 8.14 -0.56
N HIS A 345 4.89 7.19 -1.08
CA HIS A 345 6.07 6.64 -0.41
C HIS A 345 7.16 7.70 -0.23
N SER A 346 7.45 8.49 -1.25
CA SER A 346 8.54 9.46 -1.24
C SER A 346 8.20 10.72 -0.45
N VAL A 347 7.02 11.29 -0.64
CA VAL A 347 6.60 12.51 0.04
C VAL A 347 6.43 12.29 1.54
N LEU A 348 5.81 11.19 1.94
CA LEU A 348 5.49 10.94 3.34
C LEU A 348 6.65 10.35 4.14
N TYR A 349 7.51 9.57 3.51
CA TYR A 349 8.57 8.83 4.23
C TYR A 349 9.99 9.13 3.75
N SER A 350 10.17 10.05 2.78
CA SER A 350 11.49 10.46 2.26
C SER A 350 12.30 9.31 1.63
N TYR A 351 11.66 8.31 1.05
CA TYR A 351 12.30 7.20 0.34
C TYR A 351 12.13 7.33 -1.17
N PRO A 352 13.13 6.96 -1.98
CA PRO A 352 13.00 6.97 -3.43
C PRO A 352 12.04 5.88 -3.94
N ALA A 353 11.47 6.09 -5.10
CA ALA A 353 10.79 5.04 -5.83
C ALA A 353 11.79 4.01 -6.39
N LEU A 354 11.43 2.74 -6.35
CA LEU A 354 12.26 1.64 -6.83
C LEU A 354 11.68 1.06 -8.13
N MET A 355 11.66 1.86 -9.19
CA MET A 355 11.12 1.52 -10.50
C MET A 355 9.69 0.94 -10.40
N LYS A 356 9.40 -0.24 -10.96
CA LYS A 356 8.07 -0.89 -10.89
C LYS A 356 7.65 -1.35 -9.50
N ARG A 357 8.57 -1.40 -8.54
CA ARG A 357 8.27 -1.91 -7.21
C ARG A 357 7.30 -0.98 -6.47
N ASN A 358 6.16 -1.50 -6.12
CA ASN A 358 5.23 -0.81 -5.24
C ASN A 358 5.59 -1.13 -3.78
N SER A 359 6.19 -0.18 -3.07
CA SER A 359 6.65 -0.34 -1.68
C SER A 359 5.51 -0.56 -0.68
N MET A 360 4.26 -0.27 -1.05
CA MET A 360 3.07 -0.56 -0.23
C MET A 360 2.60 -2.01 -0.35
N LYS A 361 3.08 -2.74 -1.39
CA LYS A 361 2.78 -4.15 -1.67
C LYS A 361 4.03 -4.99 -1.41
N GLY A 362 4.05 -5.73 -0.35
CA GLY A 362 5.15 -6.61 -0.02
C GLY A 362 4.68 -7.90 0.65
N ALA A 363 5.61 -8.78 0.95
CA ALA A 363 5.36 -9.95 1.78
C ALA A 363 4.86 -9.56 3.18
N VAL A 364 5.34 -8.42 3.65
CA VAL A 364 4.95 -7.77 4.90
C VAL A 364 4.79 -6.28 4.59
N ILE A 365 3.84 -5.61 5.22
CA ILE A 365 3.75 -4.16 5.16
C ILE A 365 4.95 -3.60 5.91
N PRO A 366 5.87 -2.87 5.23
CA PRO A 366 7.04 -2.34 5.90
C PRO A 366 6.66 -1.16 6.80
N PHE A 367 7.39 -1.01 7.90
CA PHE A 367 7.27 0.15 8.76
C PHE A 367 8.29 1.22 8.34
N PHE A 368 7.82 2.46 8.14
CA PHE A 368 8.64 3.62 7.82
C PHE A 368 8.48 4.71 8.87
N ALA A 369 9.57 5.33 9.28
CA ALA A 369 9.54 6.59 9.98
C ALA A 369 9.46 7.74 8.96
N GLY A 370 8.48 8.62 9.09
CA GLY A 370 8.28 9.73 8.16
C GLY A 370 7.33 10.79 8.69
N LEU A 371 6.89 11.67 7.82
CA LEU A 371 6.07 12.83 8.19
C LEU A 371 4.84 12.46 9.06
N PRO A 372 4.02 11.44 8.70
CA PRO A 372 2.85 11.12 9.51
C PRO A 372 3.21 10.61 10.91
N THR A 373 4.20 9.72 11.03
CA THR A 373 4.59 9.14 12.32
C THR A 373 5.23 10.19 13.23
N ILE A 374 6.06 11.09 12.66
CA ILE A 374 6.71 12.17 13.42
C ILE A 374 5.67 13.17 13.90
N LEU A 375 4.70 13.56 13.05
CA LEU A 375 3.64 14.48 13.45
C LEU A 375 2.70 13.85 14.48
N GLN A 376 2.36 12.56 14.36
CA GLN A 376 1.58 11.83 15.35
C GLN A 376 2.27 11.82 16.73
N ASP A 377 3.59 11.56 16.77
CA ASP A 377 4.41 11.63 17.99
C ASP A 377 4.43 13.05 18.61
N ASN A 378 4.21 14.09 17.79
CA ASN A 378 4.11 15.49 18.22
C ASN A 378 2.68 15.95 18.49
N GLY A 379 1.73 15.02 18.61
CA GLY A 379 0.35 15.28 19.03
C GLY A 379 -0.56 15.81 17.93
N TYR A 380 -0.24 15.58 16.66
CA TYR A 380 -1.11 15.86 15.53
C TYR A 380 -2.12 14.73 15.33
N ARG A 381 -3.34 15.06 14.93
CA ARG A 381 -4.27 14.12 14.32
C ARG A 381 -3.91 13.93 12.87
N THR A 382 -3.76 12.69 12.44
CA THR A 382 -3.34 12.35 11.07
C THR A 382 -4.50 11.77 10.28
N LEU A 383 -4.86 12.41 9.17
CA LEU A 383 -6.03 12.13 8.36
C LEU A 383 -5.61 11.88 6.90
N PHE A 384 -6.15 10.86 6.26
CA PHE A 384 -5.91 10.59 4.85
C PHE A 384 -7.24 10.44 4.11
N PHE A 385 -7.43 11.19 3.04
CA PHE A 385 -8.61 11.14 2.18
C PHE A 385 -8.21 10.68 0.80
N MET A 386 -8.79 9.59 0.32
CA MET A 386 -8.58 9.05 -1.02
C MET A 386 -9.91 8.87 -1.74
N THR A 387 -9.94 9.00 -3.04
CA THR A 387 -11.15 8.91 -3.84
C THR A 387 -11.63 7.49 -4.07
N HIS A 388 -10.71 6.54 -4.17
CA HIS A 388 -10.95 5.14 -4.54
C HIS A 388 -11.10 4.21 -3.34
N GLU A 389 -11.30 2.92 -3.63
CA GLU A 389 -11.37 1.87 -2.59
C GLU A 389 -10.12 1.81 -1.72
N SER A 390 -10.31 1.71 -0.41
CA SER A 390 -9.23 1.64 0.59
C SER A 390 -8.21 0.52 0.36
N GLN A 391 -8.62 -0.53 -0.35
CA GLN A 391 -7.76 -1.68 -0.70
C GLN A 391 -6.94 -1.48 -1.96
N TYR A 392 -7.19 -0.41 -2.72
CA TYR A 392 -6.37 -0.10 -3.88
C TYR A 392 -4.91 0.07 -3.43
N ASP A 393 -3.99 -0.55 -4.15
CA ASP A 393 -2.55 -0.56 -3.86
C ASP A 393 -2.13 -0.95 -2.44
N ASN A 394 -3.03 -1.56 -1.66
CA ASN A 394 -2.84 -1.90 -0.25
C ASN A 394 -2.76 -0.66 0.67
N MET A 395 -3.26 0.51 0.21
CA MET A 395 -3.10 1.79 0.90
C MET A 395 -3.59 1.78 2.34
N ASN A 396 -4.79 1.22 2.61
CA ASN A 396 -5.33 1.21 3.97
C ASN A 396 -4.38 0.53 4.98
N GLY A 397 -3.88 -0.66 4.64
CA GLY A 397 -2.92 -1.36 5.51
C GLY A 397 -1.61 -0.59 5.67
N TYR A 398 -1.08 -0.05 4.56
CA TYR A 398 0.18 0.69 4.55
C TYR A 398 0.08 1.99 5.37
N LEU A 399 -0.94 2.80 5.15
CA LEU A 399 -1.11 4.10 5.80
C LEU A 399 -1.39 3.94 7.32
N ARG A 400 -2.25 2.98 7.72
CA ARG A 400 -2.50 2.69 9.15
C ARG A 400 -1.26 2.19 9.88
N THR A 401 -0.46 1.35 9.21
CA THR A 401 0.82 0.88 9.79
C THR A 401 1.82 2.03 9.96
N ASN A 402 1.71 3.07 9.13
CA ASN A 402 2.71 4.12 8.98
C ASN A 402 2.19 5.51 9.40
N GLY A 403 1.34 5.59 10.42
CA GLY A 403 1.09 6.82 11.19
C GLY A 403 -0.16 7.60 10.79
N PHE A 404 -1.19 6.99 10.16
CA PHE A 404 -2.48 7.64 9.94
C PHE A 404 -3.55 7.12 10.90
N ASP A 405 -4.17 8.02 11.66
CA ASP A 405 -5.24 7.75 12.63
C ASP A 405 -6.57 7.43 11.94
N ARG A 406 -6.93 8.23 10.94
CA ARG A 406 -8.20 8.09 10.19
C ARG A 406 -7.92 8.09 8.70
N ILE A 407 -8.56 7.16 8.00
CA ILE A 407 -8.48 7.02 6.54
C ILE A 407 -9.90 7.00 6.01
N PHE A 408 -10.19 7.88 5.06
CA PHE A 408 -11.47 8.00 4.37
C PHE A 408 -11.29 7.58 2.92
N ALA A 409 -12.16 6.72 2.44
CA ALA A 409 -12.06 6.09 1.13
C ALA A 409 -13.46 5.93 0.52
N GLN A 410 -13.54 5.40 -0.69
CA GLN A 410 -14.79 5.20 -1.41
C GLN A 410 -15.89 4.51 -0.57
N GLU A 411 -15.50 3.64 0.35
CA GLU A 411 -16.42 2.93 1.23
C GLU A 411 -17.19 3.84 2.19
N ASP A 412 -16.66 5.04 2.48
CA ASP A 412 -17.25 6.04 3.38
C ASP A 412 -18.16 7.03 2.63
N TYR A 413 -18.16 7.01 1.30
CA TYR A 413 -18.85 7.97 0.46
C TYR A 413 -20.21 7.45 -0.05
N PRO A 414 -21.19 8.35 -0.34
CA PRO A 414 -22.43 7.97 -1.00
C PRO A 414 -22.15 7.31 -2.35
N LYS A 415 -22.84 6.20 -2.62
CA LYS A 415 -22.61 5.39 -3.84
C LYS A 415 -22.89 6.14 -5.14
N ASP A 416 -23.81 7.09 -5.12
CA ASP A 416 -24.19 7.93 -6.26
C ASP A 416 -23.13 8.97 -6.63
N LYS A 417 -22.12 9.20 -5.75
CA LYS A 417 -20.97 10.06 -6.00
C LYS A 417 -19.80 9.34 -6.66
N VAL A 418 -19.81 8.03 -6.66
CA VAL A 418 -18.78 7.21 -7.32
C VAL A 418 -19.00 7.24 -8.82
N VAL A 419 -18.05 7.83 -9.57
CA VAL A 419 -18.19 8.06 -11.02
C VAL A 419 -17.56 6.95 -11.87
N ASN A 420 -16.52 6.27 -11.36
CA ASN A 420 -15.83 5.19 -12.07
C ASN A 420 -15.07 4.27 -11.09
N SER A 421 -14.18 3.40 -11.59
CA SER A 421 -13.37 2.49 -10.78
C SER A 421 -12.33 3.17 -9.87
N PHE A 422 -12.06 4.45 -10.09
CA PHE A 422 -11.17 5.27 -9.26
C PHE A 422 -11.94 6.11 -8.23
N GLY A 423 -13.25 5.90 -8.11
CA GLY A 423 -14.08 6.42 -7.03
C GLY A 423 -14.78 7.74 -7.33
N VAL A 424 -14.69 8.67 -6.39
CA VAL A 424 -15.33 10.00 -6.47
C VAL A 424 -14.40 11.00 -7.16
N GLN A 425 -14.95 12.13 -7.60
CA GLN A 425 -14.15 13.23 -8.17
C GLN A 425 -13.59 14.16 -7.09
N ASP A 426 -12.66 15.02 -7.50
CA ASP A 426 -11.90 15.91 -6.60
C ASP A 426 -12.81 16.90 -5.89
N ASP A 427 -13.80 17.47 -6.57
CA ASP A 427 -14.78 18.41 -5.97
C ASP A 427 -15.52 17.76 -4.81
N PHE A 428 -15.99 16.54 -4.98
CA PHE A 428 -16.65 15.81 -3.91
C PHE A 428 -15.68 15.43 -2.77
N LEU A 429 -14.45 14.98 -3.10
CA LEU A 429 -13.43 14.67 -2.10
C LEU A 429 -13.19 15.87 -1.18
N TYR A 430 -13.02 17.05 -1.74
CA TYR A 430 -12.76 18.27 -1.01
C TYR A 430 -13.96 18.72 -0.16
N GLN A 431 -15.18 18.66 -0.72
CA GLN A 431 -16.42 18.94 0.01
C GLN A 431 -16.62 17.99 1.20
N TYR A 432 -16.25 16.72 1.04
CA TYR A 432 -16.33 15.72 2.11
C TYR A 432 -15.28 15.95 3.19
N ALA A 433 -14.06 16.32 2.82
CA ALA A 433 -12.96 16.53 3.74
C ALA A 433 -13.15 17.78 4.63
N LEU A 434 -13.64 18.88 4.08
CA LEU A 434 -13.70 20.18 4.74
C LEU A 434 -14.39 20.16 6.10
N PRO A 435 -15.61 19.63 6.28
CA PRO A 435 -16.28 19.57 7.59
C PRO A 435 -15.52 18.71 8.60
N ILE A 436 -14.83 17.63 8.14
CA ILE A 436 -14.05 16.75 9.01
C ILE A 436 -12.78 17.46 9.50
N LEU A 437 -12.14 18.27 8.64
CA LEU A 437 -11.01 19.11 9.02
C LEU A 437 -11.41 20.16 10.04
N THR A 438 -12.58 20.79 9.86
CA THR A 438 -13.12 21.77 10.79
C THR A 438 -13.45 21.14 12.14
N GLU A 439 -14.15 20.01 12.18
CA GLU A 439 -14.41 19.24 13.40
C GLU A 439 -13.11 18.89 14.13
N THR A 440 -12.10 18.43 13.37
CA THR A 440 -10.80 18.06 13.95
C THR A 440 -10.05 19.26 14.54
N ALA A 441 -10.12 20.43 13.88
CA ALA A 441 -9.55 21.67 14.39
C ALA A 441 -10.22 22.12 15.70
N ASP A 442 -11.55 21.96 15.79
CA ASP A 442 -12.34 22.31 16.97
C ASP A 442 -12.00 21.46 18.21
N GLU A 443 -11.41 20.26 18.02
CA GLU A 443 -10.87 19.43 19.11
C GLU A 443 -9.64 20.09 19.79
N GLY A 444 -9.06 21.15 19.23
CA GLY A 444 -7.94 21.92 19.79
C GLY A 444 -6.57 21.24 19.59
N GLN A 445 -6.49 20.19 18.77
CA GLN A 445 -5.25 19.54 18.38
C GLN A 445 -4.89 19.95 16.93
N PRO A 446 -3.59 20.16 16.62
CA PRO A 446 -3.20 20.38 15.24
C PRO A 446 -3.45 19.10 14.43
N PHE A 447 -3.76 19.27 13.15
CA PHE A 447 -3.94 18.13 12.25
C PHE A 447 -2.96 18.13 11.09
N PHE A 448 -2.65 16.93 10.61
CA PHE A 448 -2.02 16.66 9.34
C PHE A 448 -3.00 15.92 8.46
N ALA A 449 -3.45 16.54 7.40
CA ALA A 449 -4.39 15.95 6.45
C ALA A 449 -3.75 15.79 5.07
N VAL A 450 -3.96 14.64 4.46
CA VAL A 450 -3.57 14.35 3.08
C VAL A 450 -4.81 14.17 2.23
N LEU A 451 -4.91 14.91 1.13
CA LEU A 451 -5.99 14.85 0.14
C LEU A 451 -5.40 14.31 -1.16
N LEU A 452 -5.78 13.09 -1.55
CA LEU A 452 -5.32 12.43 -2.77
C LEU A 452 -6.36 12.59 -3.86
N SER A 453 -6.11 13.51 -4.81
CA SER A 453 -7.00 13.75 -5.96
C SER A 453 -6.86 12.65 -7.02
N ILE A 454 -7.77 12.60 -7.99
CA ILE A 454 -7.81 11.57 -9.02
C ILE A 454 -8.41 12.04 -10.36
N SER A 455 -9.10 13.18 -10.40
CA SER A 455 -9.89 13.57 -11.58
C SER A 455 -9.09 13.59 -12.87
N ASN A 456 -7.81 13.98 -12.83
CA ASN A 456 -6.90 13.99 -13.97
C ASN A 456 -6.38 12.59 -14.38
N HIS A 457 -6.96 11.51 -13.86
CA HIS A 457 -6.66 10.13 -14.27
C HIS A 457 -7.68 9.60 -15.32
N PRO A 458 -7.25 9.00 -16.43
CA PRO A 458 -8.19 8.36 -17.38
C PRO A 458 -8.94 7.17 -16.76
N PRO A 459 -10.21 6.91 -17.12
CA PRO A 459 -11.03 7.67 -18.05
C PRO A 459 -11.54 8.97 -17.45
N TYR A 460 -11.38 10.08 -18.18
CA TYR A 460 -11.78 11.41 -17.71
C TYR A 460 -13.30 11.52 -17.60
N VAL A 461 -13.80 11.98 -16.46
CA VAL A 461 -15.21 12.26 -16.22
C VAL A 461 -15.37 13.75 -15.94
N ILE A 462 -15.85 14.49 -16.91
CA ILE A 462 -16.06 15.93 -16.78
C ILE A 462 -17.52 16.17 -16.42
N PRO A 463 -17.84 16.89 -15.31
CA PRO A 463 -19.22 17.20 -14.97
C PRO A 463 -19.90 17.99 -16.07
N LYS A 464 -21.15 17.63 -16.40
CA LYS A 464 -21.89 18.21 -17.54
C LYS A 464 -22.07 19.72 -17.43
N ASP A 465 -22.19 20.22 -16.22
CA ASP A 465 -22.44 21.63 -15.96
C ASP A 465 -21.14 22.46 -15.83
N PHE A 466 -19.97 21.79 -15.82
CA PHE A 466 -18.68 22.46 -15.76
C PHE A 466 -18.31 23.06 -17.13
N LYS A 467 -18.10 24.37 -17.16
CA LYS A 467 -17.72 25.10 -18.38
C LYS A 467 -16.22 25.18 -18.51
N THR A 468 -15.71 24.68 -19.61
CA THR A 468 -14.28 24.72 -19.95
C THR A 468 -14.10 25.57 -21.20
N HIS A 469 -12.88 26.07 -21.43
CA HIS A 469 -12.51 26.71 -22.69
C HIS A 469 -11.72 25.78 -23.62
N SER A 470 -11.17 24.69 -23.09
CA SER A 470 -10.40 23.71 -23.84
C SER A 470 -11.28 22.79 -24.69
N SER A 471 -10.71 22.32 -25.81
CA SER A 471 -11.41 21.46 -26.76
C SER A 471 -11.24 19.96 -26.50
N THR A 472 -10.18 19.56 -25.81
CA THR A 472 -9.87 18.15 -25.51
C THR A 472 -10.25 17.78 -24.07
N ASP A 473 -10.74 16.58 -23.87
CA ASP A 473 -11.09 16.12 -22.50
C ASP A 473 -9.86 16.04 -21.59
N GLU A 474 -8.68 15.85 -22.17
CA GLU A 474 -7.42 15.83 -21.47
C GLU A 474 -7.03 17.18 -20.84
N HIS A 475 -7.33 18.30 -21.50
CA HIS A 475 -7.14 19.64 -20.97
C HIS A 475 -8.34 20.09 -20.12
N ARG A 476 -9.55 19.75 -20.52
CA ARG A 476 -10.78 20.06 -19.77
C ARG A 476 -10.78 19.50 -18.36
N ILE A 477 -10.22 18.30 -18.17
CA ILE A 477 -10.12 17.69 -16.83
C ILE A 477 -9.10 18.39 -15.94
N VAL A 478 -8.03 18.97 -16.52
CA VAL A 478 -7.06 19.78 -15.78
C VAL A 478 -7.70 21.08 -15.30
N GLU A 479 -8.48 21.75 -16.16
CA GLU A 479 -9.28 22.93 -15.77
C GLU A 479 -10.26 22.60 -14.65
N PHE A 480 -10.89 21.43 -14.69
CA PHE A 480 -11.79 20.97 -13.63
C PHE A 480 -11.06 20.71 -12.31
N ALA A 481 -9.92 20.05 -12.35
CA ALA A 481 -9.11 19.78 -11.14
C ALA A 481 -8.62 21.08 -10.47
N ASP A 482 -8.16 22.06 -11.27
CA ASP A 482 -7.77 23.39 -10.79
C ASP A 482 -8.96 24.14 -10.15
N HIS A 483 -10.14 24.06 -10.80
CA HIS A 483 -11.35 24.69 -10.29
C HIS A 483 -11.82 24.05 -8.98
N ALA A 484 -11.83 22.73 -8.89
CA ALA A 484 -12.24 22.02 -7.67
C ALA A 484 -11.32 22.38 -6.48
N LEU A 485 -10.03 22.48 -6.73
CA LEU A 485 -9.05 22.91 -5.73
C LEU A 485 -9.27 24.38 -5.32
N LYS A 486 -9.62 25.25 -6.29
CA LYS A 486 -9.98 26.65 -6.00
C LYS A 486 -11.18 26.73 -5.06
N GLU A 487 -12.25 25.99 -5.36
CA GLU A 487 -13.46 25.98 -4.52
C GLU A 487 -13.13 25.50 -3.09
N PHE A 488 -12.34 24.44 -2.96
CA PHE A 488 -11.89 23.96 -1.65
C PHE A 488 -11.16 25.06 -0.85
N ILE A 489 -10.22 25.76 -1.45
CA ILE A 489 -9.46 26.80 -0.76
C ILE A 489 -10.35 28.01 -0.45
N ASP A 490 -11.27 28.38 -1.34
CA ASP A 490 -12.20 29.50 -1.10
C ASP A 490 -13.21 29.18 0.04
N GLU A 491 -13.65 27.93 0.18
CA GLU A 491 -14.47 27.49 1.33
C GLU A 491 -13.64 27.35 2.61
N ALA A 492 -12.40 26.85 2.52
CA ALA A 492 -11.48 26.75 3.65
C ALA A 492 -11.14 28.12 4.25
N LYS A 493 -11.04 29.17 3.43
CA LYS A 493 -10.84 30.56 3.90
C LYS A 493 -11.92 31.06 4.85
N GLN A 494 -13.09 30.44 4.86
CA GLN A 494 -14.18 30.80 5.78
C GLN A 494 -14.05 30.12 7.16
N GLN A 495 -13.05 29.22 7.31
CA GLN A 495 -12.85 28.46 8.53
C GLN A 495 -11.80 29.11 9.42
N GLU A 496 -11.99 29.06 10.74
CA GLU A 496 -11.07 29.67 11.72
C GLU A 496 -9.66 29.07 11.69
N TRP A 497 -9.53 27.81 11.28
CA TRP A 497 -8.24 27.12 11.20
C TRP A 497 -7.41 27.52 9.98
N PHE A 498 -7.98 28.20 8.97
CA PHE A 498 -7.30 28.49 7.70
C PHE A 498 -5.99 29.27 7.87
N ASP A 499 -6.02 30.35 8.67
CA ASP A 499 -4.83 31.19 8.91
C ASP A 499 -3.74 30.48 9.72
N ASN A 500 -4.11 29.39 10.44
CA ASN A 500 -3.18 28.55 11.17
C ASN A 500 -2.75 27.29 10.39
N THR A 501 -2.79 27.32 9.06
CA THR A 501 -2.53 26.15 8.22
C THR A 501 -1.44 26.40 7.20
N ILE A 502 -0.59 25.38 7.00
CA ILE A 502 0.37 25.26 5.88
C ILE A 502 -0.27 24.32 4.86
N PHE A 503 -0.47 24.82 3.64
CA PHE A 503 -0.93 24.03 2.50
C PHE A 503 0.26 23.65 1.63
N VAL A 504 0.37 22.36 1.29
CA VAL A 504 1.40 21.81 0.41
C VAL A 504 0.71 21.24 -0.82
N PHE A 505 0.89 21.84 -1.97
CA PHE A 505 0.37 21.37 -3.24
C PHE A 505 1.49 20.73 -4.03
N VAL A 506 1.37 19.43 -4.37
CA VAL A 506 2.41 18.71 -5.10
C VAL A 506 1.78 17.79 -6.15
N GLY A 507 2.34 17.78 -7.36
CA GLY A 507 2.03 16.74 -8.34
C GLY A 507 2.51 15.37 -7.82
N ASP A 508 1.65 14.35 -7.86
CA ASP A 508 2.07 12.99 -7.48
C ASP A 508 3.08 12.43 -8.50
N HIS A 509 2.78 12.58 -9.76
CA HIS A 509 3.64 12.46 -10.93
C HIS A 509 3.05 13.31 -12.05
N GLY A 510 3.75 13.42 -13.16
CA GLY A 510 3.24 14.07 -14.34
C GLY A 510 2.68 13.09 -15.37
N LYS A 511 2.41 13.60 -16.55
CA LYS A 511 2.04 12.86 -17.75
C LYS A 511 2.83 13.38 -18.96
N ILE A 512 2.69 12.74 -20.10
CA ILE A 512 3.30 13.25 -21.33
C ILE A 512 2.60 14.56 -21.71
N VAL A 513 3.39 15.63 -21.79
CA VAL A 513 2.95 16.93 -22.33
C VAL A 513 3.76 17.24 -23.58
N GLY A 514 3.08 17.52 -24.68
CA GLY A 514 3.71 17.70 -25.99
C GLY A 514 4.27 16.41 -26.58
N THR A 515 5.29 16.51 -27.42
CA THR A 515 5.92 15.37 -28.11
C THR A 515 7.07 14.82 -27.27
N PRO A 516 7.05 13.52 -26.86
CA PRO A 516 8.17 12.92 -26.13
C PRO A 516 9.47 12.97 -26.94
N ARG A 517 10.55 13.31 -26.29
CA ARG A 517 11.88 13.52 -26.92
C ARG A 517 12.94 12.55 -26.44
N SER A 518 12.65 11.83 -25.37
CA SER A 518 13.44 10.71 -24.86
C SER A 518 12.51 9.58 -24.44
N ASP A 519 13.06 8.40 -24.19
CA ASP A 519 12.34 7.26 -23.65
C ASP A 519 11.86 7.49 -22.19
N MET A 520 12.36 8.55 -21.55
CA MET A 520 11.94 9.01 -20.23
C MET A 520 11.57 10.50 -20.34
N PRO A 521 10.35 10.84 -20.78
CA PRO A 521 9.92 12.23 -20.93
C PRO A 521 9.96 12.95 -19.59
N LEU A 522 10.67 14.07 -19.53
CA LEU A 522 10.90 14.82 -18.28
C LEU A 522 9.58 15.34 -17.67
N SER A 523 8.56 15.60 -18.51
CA SER A 523 7.23 16.02 -18.07
C SER A 523 6.51 15.01 -17.18
N PHE A 524 6.93 13.73 -17.16
CA PHE A 524 6.44 12.76 -16.17
C PHE A 524 6.96 13.00 -14.76
N ASN A 525 8.13 13.60 -14.65
CA ASN A 525 8.80 13.75 -13.36
C ASN A 525 8.92 15.22 -12.94
N HIS A 526 8.89 16.20 -13.86
CA HIS A 526 8.82 17.61 -13.49
C HIS A 526 7.40 17.95 -13.05
N VAL A 527 7.22 18.20 -11.75
CA VAL A 527 5.91 18.42 -11.11
C VAL A 527 5.93 19.71 -10.28
N PRO A 528 4.81 20.42 -10.16
CA PRO A 528 4.73 21.59 -9.29
C PRO A 528 4.85 21.20 -7.82
N LEU A 529 5.55 22.05 -7.05
CA LEU A 529 5.51 22.08 -5.59
C LEU A 529 5.31 23.53 -5.14
N PHE A 530 4.20 23.76 -4.44
CA PHE A 530 3.88 25.04 -3.80
C PHE A 530 3.60 24.83 -2.32
N ILE A 531 4.29 25.60 -1.45
CA ILE A 531 4.02 25.60 -0.02
C ILE A 531 3.46 26.97 0.35
N TYR A 532 2.20 27.01 0.70
CA TYR A 532 1.41 28.21 0.93
C TYR A 532 0.90 28.29 2.37
N SER A 533 1.01 29.45 2.98
CA SER A 533 0.29 29.77 4.22
C SER A 533 -0.04 31.26 4.23
N PRO A 534 -1.29 31.64 4.46
CA PRO A 534 -1.69 33.06 4.34
C PRO A 534 -1.04 33.97 5.38
N SER A 535 -0.66 33.44 6.54
CA SER A 535 -0.16 34.20 7.68
C SER A 535 1.27 33.87 8.10
N PHE A 536 1.91 32.89 7.47
CA PHE A 536 3.18 32.35 7.99
C PHE A 536 4.30 32.30 6.95
N ILE A 537 3.97 32.18 5.66
CA ILE A 537 4.94 32.00 4.59
C ILE A 537 5.00 33.25 3.71
N GLU A 538 6.20 33.82 3.61
CA GLU A 538 6.50 34.87 2.62
C GLU A 538 6.77 34.22 1.23
N PRO A 539 6.15 34.74 0.15
CA PRO A 539 6.35 34.20 -1.19
C PRO A 539 7.79 34.25 -1.64
N LEU A 540 8.30 33.17 -2.21
CA LEU A 540 9.66 33.06 -2.73
C LEU A 540 9.70 32.08 -3.91
N GLN A 541 10.34 32.51 -5.02
CA GLN A 541 10.64 31.62 -6.13
C GLN A 541 11.99 30.95 -5.90
N ILE A 542 12.01 29.62 -5.88
CA ILE A 542 13.18 28.79 -5.55
C ILE A 542 13.61 28.03 -6.80
N GLU A 543 14.83 28.37 -7.27
CA GLU A 543 15.43 27.77 -8.47
C GLU A 543 16.31 26.55 -8.17
N ASP A 544 16.52 26.24 -6.89
CA ASP A 544 17.31 25.09 -6.48
C ASP A 544 16.55 23.78 -6.77
N LEU A 545 17.30 22.73 -7.08
CA LEU A 545 16.74 21.40 -7.36
C LEU A 545 16.12 20.78 -6.11
N GLY A 546 14.97 20.14 -6.29
CA GLY A 546 14.31 19.36 -5.23
C GLY A 546 13.60 18.14 -5.79
N GLY A 547 13.27 17.20 -4.90
CA GLY A 547 12.49 16.03 -5.22
C GLY A 547 11.49 15.68 -4.12
N GLN A 548 10.54 14.83 -4.42
CA GLN A 548 9.47 14.45 -3.48
C GLN A 548 9.99 13.91 -2.14
N VAL A 549 11.17 13.31 -2.11
CA VAL A 549 11.83 12.85 -0.87
C VAL A 549 12.13 13.99 0.12
N ASP A 550 12.16 15.24 -0.36
CA ASP A 550 12.52 16.43 0.41
C ASP A 550 11.33 17.13 1.09
N ILE A 551 10.09 16.75 0.74
CA ILE A 551 8.90 17.43 1.27
C ILE A 551 8.80 17.24 2.78
N ALA A 552 8.92 16.00 3.28
CA ALA A 552 8.79 15.74 4.70
C ALA A 552 9.79 16.54 5.56
N PRO A 553 11.11 16.52 5.29
CA PRO A 553 12.07 17.34 6.06
C PRO A 553 11.88 18.84 5.89
N THR A 554 11.42 19.32 4.72
CA THR A 554 11.13 20.74 4.50
C THR A 554 9.91 21.19 5.33
N VAL A 555 8.83 20.40 5.37
CA VAL A 555 7.65 20.69 6.20
C VAL A 555 7.98 20.62 7.69
N LEU A 556 8.74 19.62 8.14
CA LEU A 556 9.16 19.50 9.54
C LEU A 556 10.07 20.66 9.96
N GLY A 557 10.93 21.13 9.07
CA GLY A 557 11.74 22.33 9.27
C GLY A 557 10.90 23.60 9.42
N LEU A 558 9.88 23.80 8.60
CA LEU A 558 8.92 24.91 8.73
C LEU A 558 8.14 24.86 10.06
N LEU A 559 7.87 23.67 10.58
CA LEU A 559 7.20 23.46 11.85
C LEU A 559 8.14 23.57 13.06
N ASN A 560 9.46 23.71 12.87
CA ASN A 560 10.49 23.68 13.91
C ASN A 560 10.41 22.43 14.81
N ILE A 561 10.09 21.27 14.24
CA ILE A 561 10.00 20.01 14.97
C ILE A 561 11.34 19.29 14.93
N ASP A 562 11.88 18.93 16.11
CA ASP A 562 13.04 18.04 16.20
C ASP A 562 12.62 16.60 15.94
N TYR A 563 13.41 15.88 15.15
CA TYR A 563 13.07 14.50 14.79
C TYR A 563 14.29 13.65 14.42
N THR A 564 14.07 12.35 14.43
CA THR A 564 15.03 11.40 13.85
C THR A 564 14.59 11.10 12.41
N VAL A 565 15.43 11.46 11.45
CA VAL A 565 15.23 11.10 10.05
C VAL A 565 15.94 9.80 9.73
N ASN A 566 15.24 8.90 9.04
CA ASN A 566 15.78 7.67 8.47
C ASN A 566 15.35 7.58 7.00
N GLY A 567 15.80 8.52 6.21
CA GLY A 567 15.40 8.70 4.81
C GLY A 567 16.39 9.58 4.04
N PHE A 568 16.07 9.81 2.77
CA PHE A 568 16.95 10.40 1.76
C PHE A 568 16.70 11.90 1.52
N GLY A 569 15.71 12.47 2.21
CA GLY A 569 15.34 13.88 2.06
C GLY A 569 16.22 14.83 2.84
N VAL A 570 16.24 16.08 2.38
CA VAL A 570 16.86 17.24 3.02
C VAL A 570 15.84 18.38 3.12
N ASN A 571 16.06 19.32 4.06
CA ASN A 571 15.26 20.53 4.13
C ASN A 571 15.71 21.52 3.03
N LEU A 572 14.92 21.68 1.97
CA LEU A 572 15.24 22.51 0.81
C LEU A 572 15.36 24.01 1.12
N LEU A 573 14.93 24.45 2.29
CA LEU A 573 15.11 25.84 2.75
C LEU A 573 16.47 26.08 3.42
N GLN A 574 17.20 25.00 3.74
CA GLN A 574 18.47 25.05 4.45
C GLN A 574 19.60 24.39 3.65
N GLU A 575 19.29 23.40 2.83
CA GLU A 575 20.25 22.60 2.11
C GLU A 575 19.95 22.57 0.61
N LYS A 576 20.99 22.59 -0.23
CA LYS A 576 20.87 22.50 -1.69
C LYS A 576 21.24 21.11 -2.16
N ARG A 577 20.46 20.58 -3.10
CA ARG A 577 20.80 19.35 -3.80
C ARG A 577 21.71 19.63 -5.00
N LYS A 578 22.70 18.76 -5.21
CA LYS A 578 23.51 18.75 -6.44
C LYS A 578 22.74 18.21 -7.65
N ALA A 579 21.82 17.27 -7.39
CA ALA A 579 21.02 16.61 -8.41
C ALA A 579 19.69 16.12 -7.83
N ALA A 580 18.66 16.00 -8.65
CA ALA A 580 17.44 15.29 -8.35
C ALA A 580 17.43 13.96 -9.11
N PHE A 581 16.95 12.90 -8.45
CA PHE A 581 16.88 11.56 -9.02
C PHE A 581 15.46 11.00 -8.91
N PHE A 582 15.10 10.20 -9.89
CA PHE A 582 13.76 9.62 -10.02
C PHE A 582 13.79 8.36 -10.88
N THR A 583 12.68 7.63 -10.91
CA THR A 583 12.58 6.42 -11.71
C THR A 583 11.32 6.41 -12.58
N SER A 584 11.39 5.67 -13.68
CA SER A 584 10.22 5.15 -14.37
C SER A 584 10.14 3.63 -14.16
N ASP A 585 9.20 2.97 -14.83
CA ASP A 585 9.04 1.52 -14.77
C ASP A 585 10.29 0.73 -15.17
N ASP A 586 11.09 1.27 -16.08
CA ASP A 586 12.21 0.59 -16.74
C ASP A 586 13.50 1.40 -16.80
N ALA A 587 13.51 2.63 -16.28
CA ALA A 587 14.65 3.51 -16.32
C ALA A 587 14.89 4.27 -15.00
N ILE A 588 16.12 4.67 -14.78
CA ILE A 588 16.57 5.56 -13.70
C ILE A 588 16.96 6.88 -14.34
N GLY A 589 16.44 7.99 -13.82
CA GLY A 589 16.75 9.34 -14.23
C GLY A 589 17.48 10.11 -13.14
N CYS A 590 18.39 11.00 -13.55
CA CYS A 590 19.05 11.94 -12.65
C CYS A 590 19.30 13.26 -13.39
N VAL A 591 18.91 14.38 -12.78
CA VAL A 591 19.10 15.72 -13.36
C VAL A 591 19.97 16.57 -12.45
N ASN A 592 20.89 17.34 -13.02
CA ASN A 592 21.57 18.45 -12.37
C ASN A 592 21.11 19.78 -12.96
N ASP A 593 21.89 20.84 -12.86
CA ASP A 593 21.49 22.17 -13.34
C ASP A 593 21.21 22.27 -14.84
N SER A 594 21.84 21.46 -15.67
CA SER A 594 21.75 21.56 -17.12
C SER A 594 21.60 20.24 -17.87
N LEU A 595 21.92 19.12 -17.20
CA LEU A 595 22.02 17.82 -17.85
C LEU A 595 21.03 16.82 -17.24
N PHE A 596 20.61 15.88 -18.08
CA PHE A 596 19.70 14.80 -17.73
C PHE A 596 20.33 13.44 -18.07
N TYR A 597 20.66 12.67 -17.06
CA TYR A 597 21.15 11.30 -17.16
C TYR A 597 20.00 10.32 -17.13
N ILE A 598 20.02 9.33 -18.04
CA ILE A 598 19.06 8.22 -18.10
C ILE A 598 19.83 6.91 -18.16
N TYR A 599 19.42 5.92 -17.37
CA TYR A 599 19.94 4.56 -17.41
C TYR A 599 18.82 3.54 -17.49
N LYS A 600 18.95 2.58 -18.42
CA LYS A 600 18.04 1.44 -18.55
C LYS A 600 18.75 0.14 -18.12
N PRO A 601 18.42 -0.40 -16.95
CA PRO A 601 19.12 -1.57 -16.38
C PRO A 601 19.03 -2.83 -17.25
N LYS A 602 17.89 -3.08 -17.91
CA LYS A 602 17.69 -4.28 -18.73
C LYS A 602 18.56 -4.30 -19.98
N GLU A 603 18.69 -3.15 -20.62
CA GLU A 603 19.46 -2.94 -21.84
C GLU A 603 20.92 -2.65 -21.52
N ASN A 604 21.24 -2.33 -20.28
CA ASN A 604 22.55 -1.81 -19.84
C ASN A 604 23.01 -0.63 -20.71
N GLN A 605 22.09 0.30 -20.95
CA GLN A 605 22.34 1.48 -21.78
C GLN A 605 22.13 2.77 -20.98
N GLU A 606 22.90 3.79 -21.31
CA GLU A 606 22.81 5.09 -20.67
C GLU A 606 22.92 6.22 -21.68
N TRP A 607 22.30 7.35 -21.32
CA TRP A 607 22.31 8.59 -22.09
C TRP A 607 22.53 9.79 -21.18
N LEU A 608 23.25 10.77 -21.67
CA LEU A 608 23.39 12.07 -21.06
C LEU A 608 22.84 13.13 -22.02
N LEU A 609 21.77 13.80 -21.67
CA LEU A 609 21.04 14.76 -22.51
C LEU A 609 21.11 16.15 -21.90
N SER A 610 20.99 17.22 -22.72
CA SER A 610 20.73 18.56 -22.21
C SER A 610 19.28 18.69 -21.78
N GLN A 611 18.98 19.29 -20.62
CA GLN A 611 17.61 19.59 -20.22
C GLN A 611 16.89 20.50 -21.23
N GLU A 612 17.56 21.50 -21.76
CA GLU A 612 17.04 22.35 -22.83
C GLU A 612 16.86 21.61 -24.16
N ARG A 613 17.73 20.65 -24.46
CA ARG A 613 17.74 19.83 -25.69
C ARG A 613 17.08 18.45 -25.53
N ALA A 614 16.69 18.05 -24.33
CA ALA A 614 15.64 17.03 -24.20
C ALA A 614 14.41 17.44 -25.01
N ILE A 615 14.38 18.64 -25.38
CA ILE A 615 13.44 19.32 -26.29
C ILE A 615 13.73 19.12 -27.79
N GLU A 616 14.94 18.91 -28.24
CA GLU A 616 15.28 18.63 -29.64
C GLU A 616 15.91 17.24 -29.74
N LYS A 617 15.74 16.49 -30.81
CA LYS A 617 16.42 15.19 -31.06
C LYS A 617 17.94 15.40 -30.94
N GLY A 618 18.43 15.57 -29.71
CA GLY A 618 19.82 15.84 -29.37
C GLY A 618 20.53 14.52 -29.09
N GLY A 619 21.65 14.32 -29.74
CA GLY A 619 22.52 13.17 -29.50
C GLY A 619 23.03 13.13 -28.05
N ASN A 620 23.47 11.94 -27.62
CA ASN A 620 24.16 11.74 -26.36
C ASN A 620 25.32 12.73 -26.20
N ILE A 621 25.38 13.43 -25.06
CA ILE A 621 26.47 14.37 -24.76
C ILE A 621 27.67 13.55 -24.27
N ASP A 622 28.80 13.75 -24.92
CA ASP A 622 30.06 13.12 -24.53
C ASP A 622 30.71 13.88 -23.36
N ASN A 623 30.30 13.54 -22.15
CA ASN A 623 30.91 13.99 -20.90
C ASN A 623 30.95 12.87 -19.87
N PRO A 624 31.94 11.98 -19.95
CA PRO A 624 32.03 10.79 -19.08
C PRO A 624 32.09 11.12 -17.58
N ALA A 625 32.72 12.24 -17.21
CA ALA A 625 32.86 12.63 -15.82
C ALA A 625 31.51 12.95 -15.17
N VAL A 626 30.71 13.80 -15.82
CA VAL A 626 29.36 14.14 -15.34
C VAL A 626 28.42 12.93 -15.42
N CYS A 627 28.53 12.11 -16.45
CA CYS A 627 27.77 10.89 -16.59
C CYS A 627 28.03 9.94 -15.40
N GLN A 628 29.30 9.77 -15.01
CA GLN A 628 29.69 8.95 -13.85
C GLN A 628 29.19 9.58 -12.53
N GLU A 629 29.30 10.90 -12.38
CA GLU A 629 28.81 11.60 -11.17
C GLU A 629 27.30 11.40 -10.95
N LEU A 630 26.49 11.63 -11.99
CA LEU A 630 25.04 11.49 -11.90
C LEU A 630 24.61 10.02 -11.71
N ARG A 631 25.32 9.09 -12.36
CA ARG A 631 25.13 7.66 -12.15
C ARG A 631 25.39 7.27 -10.70
N GLU A 632 26.57 7.62 -10.16
CA GLU A 632 26.97 7.30 -8.79
C GLU A 632 25.97 7.87 -7.79
N TYR A 633 25.53 9.11 -8.00
CA TYR A 633 24.52 9.76 -7.16
C TYR A 633 23.19 8.98 -7.16
N ALA A 634 22.59 8.72 -8.32
CA ALA A 634 21.30 8.03 -8.41
C ALA A 634 21.39 6.58 -7.93
N PHE A 635 22.44 5.85 -8.34
CA PHE A 635 22.61 4.44 -7.98
C PHE A 635 22.82 4.26 -6.48
N SER A 636 23.62 5.13 -5.84
CA SER A 636 23.84 5.07 -4.40
C SER A 636 22.57 5.26 -3.60
N MET A 637 21.70 6.22 -3.99
CA MET A 637 20.41 6.46 -3.33
C MET A 637 19.48 5.25 -3.46
N LEU A 638 19.35 4.69 -4.67
CA LEU A 638 18.47 3.54 -4.92
C LEU A 638 19.00 2.24 -4.28
N GLN A 639 20.31 1.97 -4.39
CA GLN A 639 20.92 0.77 -3.78
C GLN A 639 20.82 0.80 -2.26
N THR A 640 21.09 1.95 -1.64
CA THR A 640 20.95 2.12 -0.20
C THR A 640 19.49 1.96 0.24
N ALA A 641 18.52 2.49 -0.52
CA ALA A 641 17.10 2.31 -0.21
C ALA A 641 16.69 0.83 -0.26
N GLN A 642 17.13 0.09 -1.27
CA GLN A 642 16.90 -1.36 -1.36
C GLN A 642 17.51 -2.09 -0.16
N TYR A 643 18.76 -1.77 0.18
CA TYR A 643 19.44 -2.36 1.34
C TYR A 643 18.65 -2.13 2.64
N LEU A 644 18.21 -0.89 2.91
CA LEU A 644 17.45 -0.58 4.13
C LEU A 644 16.11 -1.33 4.17
N MET A 645 15.40 -1.39 3.05
CA MET A 645 14.12 -2.08 2.96
C MET A 645 14.27 -3.59 3.14
N SER A 646 15.26 -4.20 2.52
CA SER A 646 15.50 -5.66 2.58
C SER A 646 15.97 -6.11 3.96
N ASN A 647 16.67 -5.24 4.67
CA ASN A 647 17.14 -5.50 6.03
C ASN A 647 16.19 -4.99 7.13
N ASN A 648 14.98 -4.53 6.79
CA ASN A 648 13.97 -3.96 7.72
C ASN A 648 14.51 -2.79 8.57
N LEU A 649 15.35 -1.95 7.99
CA LEU A 649 16.00 -0.80 8.65
C LEU A 649 15.29 0.53 8.34
N THR A 650 14.03 0.50 7.94
CA THR A 650 13.27 1.70 7.50
C THR A 650 12.49 2.39 8.62
N GLY A 651 12.38 1.75 9.78
CA GLY A 651 11.68 2.29 10.94
C GLY A 651 12.45 3.36 11.70
N LYS A 652 11.86 3.87 12.78
CA LYS A 652 12.45 4.90 13.63
C LYS A 652 13.61 4.35 14.48
N TYR A 653 13.53 3.10 14.88
CA TYR A 653 14.57 2.35 15.58
C TYR A 653 14.35 0.85 15.47
N ILE A 654 15.43 0.08 15.62
CA ILE A 654 15.37 -1.39 15.60
C ILE A 654 14.57 -1.85 16.82
N GLY A 655 13.55 -2.70 16.60
CA GLY A 655 12.68 -3.19 17.66
C GLY A 655 11.51 -2.27 18.02
N TYR A 656 11.29 -1.20 17.23
CA TYR A 656 10.06 -0.41 17.37
C TYR A 656 8.84 -1.32 17.13
N GLN A 657 8.05 -1.50 18.18
CA GLN A 657 6.73 -2.08 18.08
C GLN A 657 5.75 -0.91 17.94
N PRO A 658 5.00 -0.80 16.83
CA PRO A 658 3.97 0.22 16.73
C PRO A 658 2.99 0.06 17.89
N ARG A 659 2.70 1.17 18.54
CA ARG A 659 1.76 1.23 19.68
C ARG A 659 0.36 0.81 19.25
#